data_327e28e6c2d50d248d92756bb682d39b
#
_entry.id   327e28e6c2d50d248d92756bb682d39b
#
_cell.length_a   1.000
_cell.length_b   1.000
_cell.length_c   1.000
_cell.angle_alpha   90.00
_cell.angle_beta   90.00
_cell.angle_gamma   90.00
#
_symmetry.space_group_name_H-M   'P 1'
#
loop_
_entity.id
_entity.type
_entity.pdbx_description
1 polymer ?
#
loop_
_entity_poly.entity_id
_entity_poly.type
_entity_poly.pdbx_seq_one_letter_code
_entity_poly.pdbx_strand_id
1 'polypeptide(L)'
;QSWTNNMSNVSKPKITTLRTKKEYTKITFRPDLSKFDMDCLDNDLLSVLRRRVYDLCGTVKNCNIYLNDKRLNISSFKGYVEMYVKAIKERSPEPEPQDGTIKNFTTIVHEVFNDRWEVAFAVSDGSFNQVSFVNSIATTSGGTHVKYVSDQIINKLVETLSKKEKGKKKLMIKPQEVRDNMFLFINCLIENPAFTSQTKEQLTTKVSQFGGKDKFVANDNLINRILKTSIVDKIRAIANANEDKALQKADGSRKLRIKGQVNLVDANKAGTKDGHNCTLILTEGLSAMNLAVAGLSVVGRDYYGCFPLRGKLLNVREASADQISKNAEINSLKQIIGLQHKKVYTAENIKSLRYGHIMIMTDQDQDGSHIKGLIINFLETSFPGLLDIPGFLLEFITPIVKVTVKARGAGGKRVIPFYTMPEFEHWRDTEGKQCRWTQKYYKGLGTSTPMEAREYFTALDRHLKRFHALQGEDKDYIDLAFLKKKADERKEWLQGFLPGTHLDPEITEIPISDFINKELILFSMSDNVRSIPSVLDGFKPGQRKVLYGCFKKKLRSEIKVAQLAGYVSENTGYHHGEQSLVQTIIGLAQNFVGSNNINVLKPNGSFGSRAAGGKDFSAARYIFTELSEITRKIFNPLDDPLYTYVQDDEQTVEPEWYLPVLPMILVNGAEGIGTGWSTNIPSYNPKDLVTNIRRLMNGEELQEMTPWYKGWGGDLEPMGPQKFKVSGRIEQIDLNTVEITEIPVKTWTNNVKEFLLSGFGNEKTQPWIKDMEEHHTTSIRFVVKLTDAEMQKSLRIGLLERFKLVSSLSLANMVAFDPMGRIKKYNDVLEIIKDFYYVRLEYYQKRKDYMTDNLQNQLLMLSEQARFIKMIIEKQLSVANKKKKQLVALLEEHNFTKFSKDGKPIKSSEELLTGEDADEEEETQEQEGDEDVGNTSVANIQEGEPEQAAHVPETIYSSYDYLLGMAIWSLTYERFMRIMQQRDQKEAELNALLSKSAKDLWNQDLDEFLAEFDKFLL
;
A
#
# COMPACT_ATOMS: atom_id res chain seq x y z
N GLN A 1 -22.78 38.20 -73.58
CA GLN A 1 -23.60 37.03 -73.81
C GLN A 1 -24.74 37.04 -72.79
N SER A 2 -25.98 36.70 -73.19
CA SER A 2 -27.14 36.63 -72.32
C SER A 2 -27.87 35.31 -72.48
N TRP A 3 -28.49 34.88 -71.47
CA TRP A 3 -29.37 33.71 -71.42
C TRP A 3 -30.78 34.19 -71.02
N THR A 4 -31.81 33.73 -71.71
CA THR A 4 -33.22 34.07 -71.45
C THR A 4 -34.10 32.81 -71.46
N ASN A 5 -35.27 32.85 -70.89
CA ASN A 5 -36.22 31.76 -70.86
C ASN A 5 -35.68 30.53 -70.16
N ASN A 6 -35.31 30.72 -68.90
CA ASN A 6 -34.65 29.68 -68.08
C ASN A 6 -33.44 28.99 -68.77
N MET A 7 -32.63 29.83 -69.42
CA MET A 7 -31.36 29.41 -70.12
C MET A 7 -31.58 28.61 -71.38
N SER A 8 -32.84 28.47 -71.86
CA SER A 8 -33.09 27.76 -73.11
C SER A 8 -32.71 28.58 -74.37
N ASN A 9 -32.68 29.89 -74.24
CA ASN A 9 -32.27 30.78 -75.33
C ASN A 9 -30.90 31.39 -74.93
N VAL A 10 -29.84 31.20 -75.75
CA VAL A 10 -28.51 31.73 -75.54
C VAL A 10 -28.17 32.71 -76.70
N SER A 11 -27.87 33.96 -76.38
CA SER A 11 -27.35 34.90 -77.32
C SER A 11 -25.87 34.58 -77.72
N LYS A 12 -25.51 34.89 -78.96
CA LYS A 12 -24.13 34.84 -79.42
C LYS A 12 -23.31 35.85 -78.61
N PRO A 13 -22.07 35.51 -78.24
CA PRO A 13 -21.20 36.45 -77.52
C PRO A 13 -20.91 37.67 -78.45
N LYS A 14 -21.10 38.86 -77.93
CA LYS A 14 -20.70 40.08 -78.59
C LYS A 14 -19.30 40.48 -78.15
N ILE A 15 -18.36 40.37 -79.05
CA ILE A 15 -16.98 40.73 -78.82
C ILE A 15 -16.72 42.17 -79.34
N THR A 16 -16.27 43.01 -78.41
CA THR A 16 -15.92 44.42 -78.69
C THR A 16 -14.53 44.76 -78.19
N THR A 17 -13.81 45.54 -78.91
CA THR A 17 -12.50 46.06 -78.58
C THR A 17 -12.65 47.30 -77.71
N LEU A 18 -12.15 47.30 -76.49
CA LEU A 18 -12.17 48.46 -75.59
C LEU A 18 -10.83 49.21 -75.62
N ARG A 19 -10.86 50.55 -75.64
CA ARG A 19 -9.65 51.43 -75.63
C ARG A 19 -9.05 51.54 -74.20
N THR A 20 -9.72 51.03 -73.15
CA THR A 20 -9.28 51.09 -71.76
C THR A 20 -8.95 49.71 -71.24
N LYS A 21 -7.81 49.53 -70.55
CA LYS A 21 -7.42 48.29 -69.87
C LYS A 21 -8.23 48.12 -68.58
N LYS A 22 -9.46 47.69 -68.67
CA LYS A 22 -10.29 47.30 -67.56
C LYS A 22 -10.56 45.80 -67.66
N GLU A 23 -10.09 45.05 -66.69
CA GLU A 23 -10.40 43.61 -66.57
C GLU A 23 -11.46 43.42 -65.55
N TYR A 24 -12.59 42.87 -65.90
CA TYR A 24 -13.65 42.53 -64.95
C TYR A 24 -14.58 41.46 -65.50
N THR A 25 -15.23 40.72 -64.57
CA THR A 25 -16.35 39.84 -64.89
C THR A 25 -17.60 40.42 -64.23
N LYS A 26 -18.62 40.62 -65.01
CA LYS A 26 -19.93 41.08 -64.51
C LYS A 26 -20.98 40.03 -64.83
N ILE A 27 -21.62 39.51 -63.77
CA ILE A 27 -22.75 38.58 -63.85
C ILE A 27 -24.00 39.34 -63.36
N THR A 28 -25.02 39.36 -64.17
CA THR A 28 -26.35 39.91 -63.81
C THR A 28 -27.37 38.82 -64.05
N PHE A 29 -28.15 38.52 -63.02
CA PHE A 29 -29.22 37.50 -63.18
C PHE A 29 -30.50 37.97 -62.49
N ARG A 30 -31.60 37.47 -63.04
CA ARG A 30 -32.93 37.64 -62.44
C ARG A 30 -33.52 36.23 -62.26
N PRO A 31 -33.78 35.82 -60.98
CA PRO A 31 -34.35 34.50 -60.73
C PRO A 31 -35.79 34.45 -61.22
N ASP A 32 -36.24 33.33 -61.73
CA ASP A 32 -37.66 33.04 -62.01
C ASP A 32 -38.26 32.59 -60.66
N LEU A 33 -38.90 33.58 -59.99
CA LEU A 33 -39.45 33.41 -58.66
C LEU A 33 -40.64 32.43 -58.63
N SER A 34 -41.29 32.27 -59.74
CA SER A 34 -42.42 31.33 -59.83
C SER A 34 -42.04 29.88 -59.72
N LYS A 35 -40.74 29.56 -60.00
CA LYS A 35 -40.11 28.22 -59.80
C LYS A 35 -39.90 27.90 -58.37
N PHE A 36 -39.90 28.87 -57.47
CA PHE A 36 -39.64 28.76 -56.04
C PHE A 36 -40.86 29.10 -55.22
N ASP A 37 -42.04 29.19 -55.81
CA ASP A 37 -43.29 29.62 -55.17
C ASP A 37 -43.18 30.98 -54.46
N MET A 38 -42.44 31.91 -55.04
CA MET A 38 -42.13 33.23 -54.48
C MET A 38 -42.64 34.34 -55.37
N ASP A 39 -43.22 35.38 -54.77
CA ASP A 39 -43.69 36.61 -55.48
C ASP A 39 -42.59 37.68 -55.54
N CYS A 40 -41.69 37.67 -54.50
CA CYS A 40 -40.57 38.61 -54.41
C CYS A 40 -39.40 37.99 -53.67
N LEU A 41 -38.21 38.58 -53.76
CA LEU A 41 -37.09 38.24 -52.92
C LEU A 41 -37.35 38.66 -51.48
N ASP A 42 -37.57 37.69 -50.59
CA ASP A 42 -37.87 37.96 -49.19
C ASP A 42 -36.64 38.45 -48.42
N ASN A 43 -36.80 38.88 -47.17
CA ASN A 43 -35.74 39.39 -46.34
C ASN A 43 -34.75 38.30 -45.95
N ASP A 44 -35.18 37.05 -45.84
CA ASP A 44 -34.31 35.94 -45.47
C ASP A 44 -33.33 35.59 -46.60
N LEU A 45 -33.83 35.52 -47.83
CA LEU A 45 -32.99 35.31 -49.01
C LEU A 45 -32.03 36.49 -49.23
N LEU A 46 -32.48 37.73 -49.06
CA LEU A 46 -31.62 38.91 -49.14
C LEU A 46 -30.54 38.88 -48.05
N SER A 47 -30.88 38.41 -46.85
CA SER A 47 -29.89 38.26 -45.75
C SER A 47 -28.84 37.19 -46.04
N VAL A 48 -29.24 36.08 -46.65
CA VAL A 48 -28.29 35.02 -47.11
C VAL A 48 -27.34 35.56 -48.20
N LEU A 49 -27.88 36.31 -49.19
CA LEU A 49 -27.08 36.92 -50.26
C LEU A 49 -26.09 37.95 -49.65
N ARG A 50 -26.54 38.79 -48.76
CA ARG A 50 -25.66 39.76 -48.03
C ARG A 50 -24.60 39.05 -47.22
N ARG A 51 -24.95 38.00 -46.49
CA ARG A 51 -24.01 37.18 -45.74
C ARG A 51 -22.89 36.65 -46.65
N ARG A 52 -23.21 36.15 -47.85
CA ARG A 52 -22.18 35.65 -48.79
C ARG A 52 -21.19 36.72 -49.16
N VAL A 53 -21.59 37.99 -49.30
CA VAL A 53 -20.68 39.10 -49.54
C VAL A 53 -19.80 39.38 -48.34
N TYR A 54 -20.35 39.29 -47.11
CA TYR A 54 -19.50 39.40 -45.89
C TYR A 54 -18.54 38.23 -45.73
N ASP A 55 -18.95 37.01 -46.09
CA ASP A 55 -18.11 35.82 -46.05
C ASP A 55 -16.84 35.98 -46.92
N LEU A 56 -17.02 36.62 -48.10
CA LEU A 56 -15.85 36.93 -48.98
C LEU A 56 -14.90 37.92 -48.33
N CYS A 57 -15.36 38.89 -47.54
CA CYS A 57 -14.52 39.83 -46.83
C CYS A 57 -13.55 39.15 -45.86
N GLY A 58 -13.94 38.03 -45.24
CA GLY A 58 -13.15 37.25 -44.29
C GLY A 58 -12.23 36.23 -44.99
N THR A 59 -12.64 35.70 -46.14
CA THR A 59 -12.01 34.53 -46.72
C THR A 59 -11.07 34.81 -47.89
N VAL A 60 -11.33 35.93 -48.61
CA VAL A 60 -10.51 36.32 -49.80
C VAL A 60 -9.50 37.40 -49.36
N LYS A 61 -8.22 37.11 -49.58
CA LYS A 61 -7.13 38.04 -49.24
C LYS A 61 -6.89 39.05 -50.36
N ASN A 62 -6.47 40.26 -50.03
CA ASN A 62 -6.07 41.30 -50.95
C ASN A 62 -7.16 41.74 -51.97
N CYS A 63 -8.42 41.69 -51.57
CA CYS A 63 -9.54 42.09 -52.41
C CYS A 63 -10.44 43.10 -51.67
N ASN A 64 -10.84 44.18 -52.34
CA ASN A 64 -11.83 45.15 -51.83
C ASN A 64 -13.24 44.66 -52.14
N ILE A 65 -14.07 44.46 -51.16
CA ILE A 65 -15.39 43.95 -51.29
C ILE A 65 -16.41 45.08 -51.11
N TYR A 66 -17.36 45.18 -52.00
CA TYR A 66 -18.42 46.21 -52.01
C TYR A 66 -19.81 45.54 -51.96
N LEU A 67 -20.69 46.11 -51.14
CA LEU A 67 -22.12 45.74 -51.11
C LEU A 67 -22.97 46.98 -51.43
N ASN A 68 -23.73 46.98 -52.52
CA ASN A 68 -24.53 48.11 -52.98
C ASN A 68 -23.64 49.39 -53.07
N ASP A 69 -22.53 49.32 -53.80
CA ASP A 69 -21.51 50.37 -54.04
C ASP A 69 -20.80 50.91 -52.73
N LYS A 70 -21.11 50.34 -51.57
CA LYS A 70 -20.42 50.69 -50.35
C LYS A 70 -19.33 49.66 -50.06
N ARG A 71 -18.09 50.14 -49.86
CA ARG A 71 -16.96 49.29 -49.44
C ARG A 71 -17.19 48.75 -48.04
N LEU A 72 -17.03 47.44 -47.84
CA LEU A 72 -17.09 46.86 -46.49
C LEU A 72 -15.70 47.02 -45.83
N ASN A 73 -15.69 47.50 -44.59
CA ASN A 73 -14.49 47.81 -43.82
C ASN A 73 -13.92 46.57 -43.08
N ILE A 74 -14.11 45.36 -43.62
CA ILE A 74 -13.56 44.10 -43.08
C ILE A 74 -12.49 43.65 -44.10
N SER A 75 -11.23 43.60 -43.65
CA SER A 75 -10.11 43.33 -44.55
C SER A 75 -9.34 42.05 -44.19
N SER A 76 -9.82 41.33 -43.20
CA SER A 76 -9.15 40.14 -42.68
C SER A 76 -10.09 39.12 -42.05
N PHE A 77 -9.69 37.87 -42.01
CA PHE A 77 -10.45 36.83 -41.34
C PHE A 77 -10.65 37.15 -39.85
N LYS A 78 -9.61 37.70 -39.19
CA LYS A 78 -9.71 38.16 -37.81
C LYS A 78 -10.83 39.18 -37.61
N GLY A 79 -10.89 40.21 -38.45
CA GLY A 79 -11.94 41.22 -38.41
C GLY A 79 -13.36 40.64 -38.66
N TYR A 80 -13.43 39.63 -39.53
CA TYR A 80 -14.65 38.87 -39.72
C TYR A 80 -15.08 38.09 -38.48
N VAL A 81 -14.14 37.43 -37.76
CA VAL A 81 -14.39 36.73 -36.50
C VAL A 81 -14.83 37.70 -35.40
N GLU A 82 -14.24 38.90 -35.35
CA GLU A 82 -14.59 39.94 -34.38
C GLU A 82 -16.05 40.36 -34.47
N MET A 83 -16.65 40.39 -35.68
CA MET A 83 -18.06 40.67 -35.84
C MET A 83 -18.97 39.64 -35.15
N TYR A 84 -18.64 38.34 -35.27
CA TYR A 84 -19.43 37.29 -34.61
C TYR A 84 -19.34 37.40 -33.10
N VAL A 85 -18.09 37.53 -32.58
CA VAL A 85 -17.87 37.63 -31.12
C VAL A 85 -18.53 38.89 -30.54
N LYS A 86 -18.52 40.02 -31.27
CA LYS A 86 -19.22 41.24 -30.87
C LYS A 86 -20.75 41.06 -30.84
N ALA A 87 -21.31 40.43 -31.87
CA ALA A 87 -22.78 40.21 -31.94
C ALA A 87 -23.27 39.24 -30.84
N ILE A 88 -22.46 38.25 -30.45
CA ILE A 88 -22.78 37.36 -29.31
C ILE A 88 -22.75 38.12 -27.99
N LYS A 89 -21.75 38.97 -27.79
CA LYS A 89 -21.64 39.80 -26.58
C LYS A 89 -22.84 40.77 -26.43
N GLU A 90 -23.31 41.34 -27.52
CA GLU A 90 -24.47 42.24 -27.52
C GLU A 90 -25.81 41.53 -27.20
N ARG A 91 -25.91 40.22 -27.54
CA ARG A 91 -27.12 39.41 -27.26
C ARG A 91 -27.17 38.82 -25.86
N SER A 92 -26.01 38.62 -25.21
CA SER A 92 -25.91 38.03 -23.89
C SER A 92 -24.99 38.88 -23.03
N PRO A 93 -25.43 40.02 -22.48
CA PRO A 93 -24.65 40.79 -21.55
C PRO A 93 -24.49 39.98 -20.25
N GLU A 94 -23.28 39.46 -20.01
CA GLU A 94 -22.96 38.85 -18.72
C GLU A 94 -22.87 39.93 -17.63
N PRO A 95 -23.33 39.64 -16.38
CA PRO A 95 -23.20 40.60 -15.29
C PRO A 95 -21.72 40.87 -15.01
N GLU A 96 -21.35 42.11 -14.79
CA GLU A 96 -19.99 42.52 -14.44
C GLU A 96 -19.55 41.83 -13.13
N PRO A 97 -18.35 41.22 -13.07
CA PRO A 97 -17.88 40.64 -11.85
C PRO A 97 -17.64 41.70 -10.79
N GLN A 98 -18.19 41.48 -9.61
CA GLN A 98 -18.07 42.39 -8.44
C GLN A 98 -16.62 42.57 -7.92
N ASP A 99 -15.66 41.86 -8.48
CA ASP A 99 -14.27 41.74 -7.95
C ASP A 99 -13.19 42.39 -8.83
N GLY A 100 -13.48 43.35 -9.67
CA GLY A 100 -12.46 44.17 -10.34
C GLY A 100 -11.40 43.44 -11.21
N THR A 101 -11.42 42.14 -11.32
CA THR A 101 -10.56 41.33 -12.19
C THR A 101 -11.21 41.16 -13.56
N ILE A 102 -10.96 42.11 -14.45
CA ILE A 102 -11.40 42.06 -15.84
C ILE A 102 -10.62 40.92 -16.56
N LYS A 103 -11.09 39.70 -16.52
CA LYS A 103 -10.69 38.70 -17.52
C LYS A 103 -11.58 38.92 -18.74
N ASN A 104 -11.00 39.48 -19.78
CA ASN A 104 -11.68 39.74 -21.06
C ASN A 104 -12.26 38.44 -21.63
N PHE A 105 -13.57 38.21 -21.48
CA PHE A 105 -14.32 37.08 -22.08
C PHE A 105 -14.31 37.07 -23.62
N THR A 106 -13.83 38.13 -24.25
CA THR A 106 -13.79 38.34 -25.70
C THR A 106 -12.41 38.14 -26.34
N THR A 107 -11.55 37.39 -25.71
CA THR A 107 -10.22 37.14 -26.28
C THR A 107 -10.31 36.19 -27.46
N ILE A 108 -10.12 36.72 -28.67
CA ILE A 108 -9.99 35.93 -29.88
C ILE A 108 -8.55 35.49 -30.04
N VAL A 109 -8.34 34.20 -30.18
CA VAL A 109 -7.03 33.62 -30.51
C VAL A 109 -7.04 33.30 -31.99
N HIS A 110 -6.32 34.07 -32.78
CA HIS A 110 -6.24 33.92 -34.25
C HIS A 110 -4.80 33.55 -34.66
N GLU A 111 -4.66 32.62 -35.60
CA GLU A 111 -3.37 32.18 -36.14
C GLU A 111 -3.48 31.83 -37.61
N VAL A 112 -2.51 32.30 -38.41
CA VAL A 112 -2.33 31.91 -39.81
C VAL A 112 -1.18 30.88 -39.81
N PHE A 113 -1.48 29.65 -40.13
CA PHE A 113 -0.51 28.54 -40.10
C PHE A 113 0.33 28.50 -41.37
N ASN A 114 -0.35 28.70 -42.50
CA ASN A 114 0.26 28.78 -43.83
C ASN A 114 -0.76 29.40 -44.80
N ASP A 115 -0.46 29.47 -46.06
CA ASP A 115 -1.34 30.06 -47.10
C ASP A 115 -2.69 29.31 -47.24
N ARG A 116 -2.80 28.08 -46.70
CA ARG A 116 -3.97 27.21 -46.87
C ARG A 116 -4.80 27.07 -45.59
N TRP A 117 -4.26 27.42 -44.46
CA TRP A 117 -4.95 27.24 -43.15
C TRP A 117 -4.86 28.46 -42.28
N GLU A 118 -5.99 28.97 -41.94
CA GLU A 118 -6.18 30.10 -41.04
C GLU A 118 -7.27 29.72 -40.04
N VAL A 119 -6.98 29.78 -38.73
CA VAL A 119 -7.88 29.33 -37.67
C VAL A 119 -8.01 30.40 -36.60
N ALA A 120 -9.21 30.61 -36.12
CA ALA A 120 -9.46 31.42 -34.94
C ALA A 120 -10.33 30.67 -33.95
N PHE A 121 -10.09 30.99 -32.68
CA PHE A 121 -10.75 30.39 -31.53
C PHE A 121 -11.35 31.50 -30.64
N ALA A 122 -12.56 31.27 -30.17
CA ALA A 122 -13.18 32.02 -29.08
C ALA A 122 -13.90 31.07 -28.11
N VAL A 123 -14.25 31.53 -26.94
CA VAL A 123 -15.01 30.75 -25.96
C VAL A 123 -16.48 30.84 -26.28
N SER A 124 -17.17 29.70 -26.35
CA SER A 124 -18.63 29.63 -26.61
C SER A 124 -19.47 29.75 -25.31
N ASP A 125 -20.76 29.76 -25.48
CA ASP A 125 -21.79 29.82 -24.43
C ASP A 125 -22.13 28.47 -23.77
N GLY A 126 -21.37 27.42 -24.02
CA GLY A 126 -21.61 26.09 -23.49
C GLY A 126 -22.09 25.09 -24.54
N SER A 127 -22.18 25.52 -25.81
CA SER A 127 -22.42 24.67 -26.97
C SER A 127 -21.30 24.83 -28.00
N PHE A 128 -20.94 23.73 -28.69
CA PHE A 128 -19.96 23.79 -29.75
C PHE A 128 -20.49 24.60 -30.94
N ASN A 129 -19.82 25.71 -31.25
CA ASN A 129 -20.14 26.54 -32.40
C ASN A 129 -18.97 26.52 -33.40
N GLN A 130 -19.28 26.60 -34.69
CA GLN A 130 -18.32 26.70 -35.74
C GLN A 130 -18.76 27.61 -36.89
N VAL A 131 -17.79 28.31 -37.46
CA VAL A 131 -17.94 29.00 -38.76
C VAL A 131 -16.75 28.58 -39.61
N SER A 132 -17.00 27.82 -40.65
CA SER A 132 -15.91 27.26 -41.45
C SER A 132 -16.14 27.48 -42.93
N PHE A 133 -14.98 27.62 -43.64
CA PHE A 133 -14.94 27.87 -45.08
C PHE A 133 -13.95 26.90 -45.72
N VAL A 134 -14.33 26.34 -46.84
CA VAL A 134 -13.47 25.57 -47.74
C VAL A 134 -13.48 26.25 -49.10
N ASN A 135 -12.32 26.71 -49.53
CA ASN A 135 -12.19 27.46 -50.80
C ASN A 135 -13.18 28.66 -50.88
N SER A 136 -13.24 29.43 -49.79
CA SER A 136 -14.16 30.57 -49.60
C SER A 136 -15.66 30.23 -49.60
N ILE A 137 -16.04 28.97 -49.55
CA ILE A 137 -17.43 28.51 -49.47
C ILE A 137 -17.74 28.16 -48.05
N ALA A 138 -18.83 28.74 -47.51
CA ALA A 138 -19.26 28.47 -46.13
C ALA A 138 -19.77 27.02 -45.96
N THR A 139 -19.17 26.28 -45.07
CA THR A 139 -19.56 24.93 -44.72
C THR A 139 -20.39 24.99 -43.42
N THR A 140 -21.70 25.37 -43.59
CA THR A 140 -22.59 25.63 -42.43
C THR A 140 -22.80 24.41 -41.52
N SER A 141 -22.79 23.20 -42.11
CA SER A 141 -22.85 21.92 -41.40
C SER A 141 -21.48 21.32 -41.04
N GLY A 142 -20.38 22.11 -41.22
CA GLY A 142 -19.02 21.70 -40.89
C GLY A 142 -18.47 20.62 -41.82
N GLY A 143 -17.90 19.59 -41.24
CA GLY A 143 -17.31 18.46 -41.97
C GLY A 143 -16.01 17.96 -41.42
N THR A 144 -15.27 17.18 -42.21
CA THR A 144 -14.01 16.51 -41.82
C THR A 144 -12.90 17.48 -41.38
N HIS A 145 -12.83 18.69 -42.00
CA HIS A 145 -11.88 19.74 -41.62
C HIS A 145 -12.14 20.33 -40.24
N VAL A 146 -13.41 20.53 -39.87
CA VAL A 146 -13.77 21.02 -38.53
C VAL A 146 -13.39 19.99 -37.46
N LYS A 147 -13.73 18.73 -37.69
CA LYS A 147 -13.39 17.64 -36.80
C LYS A 147 -11.87 17.52 -36.66
N TYR A 148 -11.13 17.59 -37.76
CA TYR A 148 -9.67 17.48 -37.77
C TYR A 148 -8.98 18.56 -36.93
N VAL A 149 -9.43 19.81 -37.03
CA VAL A 149 -8.87 20.94 -36.26
C VAL A 149 -9.31 20.86 -34.81
N SER A 150 -10.59 20.63 -34.53
CA SER A 150 -11.12 20.59 -33.16
C SER A 150 -10.51 19.47 -32.33
N ASP A 151 -10.38 18.26 -32.88
CA ASP A 151 -9.84 17.11 -32.16
C ASP A 151 -8.37 17.33 -31.74
N GLN A 152 -7.55 17.97 -32.61
CA GLN A 152 -6.19 18.30 -32.23
C GLN A 152 -6.09 19.33 -31.10
N ILE A 153 -6.91 20.39 -31.16
CA ILE A 153 -6.96 21.41 -30.12
C ILE A 153 -7.43 20.79 -28.79
N ILE A 154 -8.51 20.00 -28.82
CA ILE A 154 -9.08 19.34 -27.63
C ILE A 154 -8.06 18.41 -26.98
N ASN A 155 -7.44 17.53 -27.76
CA ASN A 155 -6.47 16.56 -27.24
C ASN A 155 -5.28 17.26 -26.58
N LYS A 156 -4.71 18.28 -27.20
CA LYS A 156 -3.61 19.06 -26.63
C LYS A 156 -4.03 19.88 -25.40
N LEU A 157 -5.22 20.45 -25.38
CA LEU A 157 -5.72 21.16 -24.21
C LEU A 157 -5.89 20.23 -23.01
N VAL A 158 -6.51 19.07 -23.20
CA VAL A 158 -6.70 18.04 -22.16
C VAL A 158 -5.33 17.56 -21.65
N GLU A 159 -4.38 17.27 -22.55
CA GLU A 159 -3.04 16.84 -22.18
C GLU A 159 -2.30 17.91 -21.36
N THR A 160 -2.35 19.16 -21.81
CA THR A 160 -1.64 20.28 -21.16
C THR A 160 -2.24 20.61 -19.81
N LEU A 161 -3.58 20.62 -19.68
CA LEU A 161 -4.27 20.85 -18.41
C LEU A 161 -3.99 19.71 -17.42
N SER A 162 -3.99 18.46 -17.88
CA SER A 162 -3.65 17.30 -17.05
C SER A 162 -2.19 17.31 -16.56
N LYS A 163 -1.27 17.87 -17.34
CA LYS A 163 0.15 18.04 -16.95
C LYS A 163 0.36 19.17 -15.95
N LYS A 164 -0.35 20.30 -16.10
CA LYS A 164 -0.19 21.48 -15.21
C LYS A 164 -0.77 21.26 -13.81
N GLU A 165 -1.63 20.31 -13.62
CA GLU A 165 -2.25 19.98 -12.33
C GLU A 165 -1.52 18.88 -11.55
N LYS A 166 -0.28 18.53 -11.93
CA LYS A 166 0.59 17.65 -11.11
C LYS A 166 0.83 18.29 -9.75
N GLY A 167 0.14 17.80 -8.72
CA GLY A 167 0.24 18.28 -7.33
C GLY A 167 -1.01 18.96 -6.77
N LYS A 168 -2.01 19.28 -7.57
CA LYS A 168 -3.37 19.63 -7.16
C LYS A 168 -4.31 18.45 -7.41
N LYS A 169 -5.42 18.38 -6.71
CA LYS A 169 -6.46 17.37 -6.90
C LYS A 169 -6.72 17.19 -8.42
N LYS A 170 -6.42 16.00 -8.96
CA LYS A 170 -6.48 15.74 -10.40
C LYS A 170 -7.91 15.86 -10.90
N LEU A 171 -8.22 16.96 -11.57
CA LEU A 171 -9.53 17.18 -12.17
C LEU A 171 -9.72 16.24 -13.38
N MET A 172 -10.81 15.51 -13.42
CA MET A 172 -11.16 14.66 -14.58
C MET A 172 -11.86 15.53 -15.64
N ILE A 173 -11.07 16.04 -16.60
CA ILE A 173 -11.58 16.84 -17.73
C ILE A 173 -11.95 15.90 -18.88
N LYS A 174 -13.21 15.93 -19.30
CA LYS A 174 -13.69 15.15 -20.44
C LYS A 174 -13.49 15.94 -21.74
N PRO A 175 -13.03 15.30 -22.84
CA PRO A 175 -12.88 15.95 -24.15
C PRO A 175 -14.16 16.65 -24.62
N GLN A 176 -15.33 16.11 -24.31
CA GLN A 176 -16.61 16.72 -24.68
C GLN A 176 -16.86 18.05 -23.94
N GLU A 177 -16.46 18.19 -22.69
CA GLU A 177 -16.59 19.43 -21.92
C GLU A 177 -15.74 20.56 -22.51
N VAL A 178 -14.57 20.21 -23.04
CA VAL A 178 -13.73 21.16 -23.77
C VAL A 178 -14.40 21.56 -25.07
N ARG A 179 -14.93 20.58 -25.83
CA ARG A 179 -15.60 20.80 -27.12
C ARG A 179 -16.82 21.74 -26.97
N ASP A 180 -17.66 21.51 -26.00
CA ASP A 180 -18.87 22.26 -25.78
C ASP A 180 -18.61 23.75 -25.46
N ASN A 181 -17.43 24.09 -25.02
CA ASN A 181 -17.02 25.48 -24.72
C ASN A 181 -16.19 26.14 -25.83
N MET A 182 -16.13 25.53 -27.02
CA MET A 182 -15.38 26.07 -28.17
C MET A 182 -16.25 26.75 -29.19
N PHE A 183 -15.83 27.93 -29.63
CA PHE A 183 -16.32 28.54 -30.88
C PHE A 183 -15.12 28.60 -31.84
N LEU A 184 -15.21 27.79 -32.89
CA LEU A 184 -14.12 27.58 -33.82
C LEU A 184 -14.37 28.19 -35.18
N PHE A 185 -13.45 28.96 -35.69
CA PHE A 185 -13.45 29.56 -37.00
C PHE A 185 -12.34 29.01 -37.87
N ILE A 186 -12.66 28.52 -39.07
CA ILE A 186 -11.72 27.89 -39.96
C ILE A 186 -11.86 28.44 -41.39
N ASN A 187 -10.76 28.91 -41.96
CA ASN A 187 -10.66 29.23 -43.34
C ASN A 187 -9.59 28.36 -43.98
N CYS A 188 -9.94 27.45 -44.86
CA CYS A 188 -8.97 26.53 -45.46
C CYS A 188 -9.17 26.34 -46.97
N LEU A 189 -8.01 26.03 -47.64
CA LEU A 189 -7.98 25.65 -49.04
C LEU A 189 -7.71 24.15 -49.16
N ILE A 190 -8.62 23.43 -49.80
CA ILE A 190 -8.56 21.96 -49.97
C ILE A 190 -8.61 21.64 -51.46
N GLU A 191 -7.70 20.73 -51.90
CA GLU A 191 -7.65 20.27 -53.26
C GLU A 191 -8.81 19.31 -53.57
N ASN A 192 -9.53 19.56 -54.67
CA ASN A 192 -10.65 18.73 -55.12
C ASN A 192 -11.63 18.33 -53.97
N PRO A 193 -12.20 19.31 -53.26
CA PRO A 193 -13.09 19.04 -52.13
C PRO A 193 -14.38 18.36 -52.59
N ALA A 194 -14.77 17.30 -51.86
CA ALA A 194 -16.08 16.63 -52.02
C ALA A 194 -16.98 17.04 -50.88
N PHE A 195 -18.26 17.25 -51.20
CA PHE A 195 -19.31 17.70 -50.28
C PHE A 195 -20.48 16.74 -50.28
N THR A 196 -21.34 16.82 -49.28
CA THR A 196 -22.59 16.01 -49.18
C THR A 196 -23.64 16.38 -50.22
N SER A 197 -23.65 17.63 -50.70
CA SER A 197 -24.64 18.17 -51.62
C SER A 197 -24.07 19.30 -52.47
N GLN A 198 -24.83 19.74 -53.49
CA GLN A 198 -24.44 20.86 -54.35
C GLN A 198 -24.39 22.21 -53.59
N THR A 199 -25.11 22.37 -52.47
CA THR A 199 -25.03 23.55 -51.60
C THR A 199 -23.73 23.64 -50.83
N LYS A 200 -22.91 22.56 -50.80
CA LYS A 200 -21.57 22.49 -50.25
C LYS A 200 -21.49 22.80 -48.74
N GLU A 201 -22.53 22.47 -48.00
CA GLU A 201 -22.66 22.80 -46.61
C GLU A 201 -21.77 21.94 -45.70
N GLN A 202 -21.43 20.71 -46.13
CA GLN A 202 -20.64 19.79 -45.33
C GLN A 202 -19.54 19.14 -46.16
N LEU A 203 -18.29 19.29 -45.71
CA LEU A 203 -17.14 18.64 -46.36
C LEU A 203 -17.03 17.15 -46.00
N THR A 204 -16.87 16.29 -47.01
CA THR A 204 -16.69 14.82 -46.83
C THR A 204 -15.29 14.30 -47.16
N THR A 205 -14.47 15.12 -47.81
CA THR A 205 -13.08 14.75 -48.20
C THR A 205 -12.31 14.21 -46.99
N LYS A 206 -11.63 13.06 -47.18
CA LYS A 206 -10.81 12.48 -46.10
C LYS A 206 -9.60 13.36 -45.82
N VAL A 207 -9.15 13.42 -44.55
CA VAL A 207 -7.99 14.22 -44.12
C VAL A 207 -6.72 13.89 -44.95
N SER A 208 -6.53 12.63 -45.34
CA SER A 208 -5.41 12.19 -46.19
C SER A 208 -5.41 12.87 -47.58
N GLN A 209 -6.57 13.30 -48.06
CA GLN A 209 -6.81 13.87 -49.41
C GLN A 209 -6.93 15.39 -49.40
N PHE A 210 -6.64 16.09 -48.31
CA PHE A 210 -6.75 17.57 -48.25
C PHE A 210 -5.78 18.29 -49.21
N GLY A 211 -4.76 17.59 -49.68
CA GLY A 211 -3.69 18.13 -50.52
C GLY A 211 -2.69 19.00 -49.75
N GLY A 212 -1.61 19.38 -50.42
CA GLY A 212 -0.53 20.19 -49.84
C GLY A 212 0.39 19.40 -48.89
N LYS A 213 1.63 19.85 -48.76
CA LYS A 213 2.66 19.23 -47.90
C LYS A 213 2.41 19.53 -46.41
N ASP A 214 1.86 20.73 -46.07
CA ASP A 214 1.74 21.24 -44.74
C ASP A 214 0.25 21.28 -44.34
N LYS A 215 -0.18 20.28 -43.60
CA LYS A 215 -1.51 20.21 -43.00
C LYS A 215 -1.52 20.99 -41.69
N PHE A 216 -2.71 21.39 -41.23
CA PHE A 216 -2.84 22.02 -39.93
C PHE A 216 -2.30 21.12 -38.80
N VAL A 217 -1.45 21.69 -37.98
CA VAL A 217 -0.97 21.08 -36.73
C VAL A 217 -1.14 22.09 -35.60
N ALA A 218 -1.92 21.73 -34.58
CA ALA A 218 -2.07 22.57 -33.40
C ALA A 218 -0.72 22.69 -32.68
N ASN A 219 -0.09 23.87 -32.73
CA ASN A 219 1.21 24.11 -32.07
C ASN A 219 1.04 24.57 -30.61
N ASP A 220 2.11 24.51 -29.84
CA ASP A 220 2.08 24.87 -28.42
C ASP A 220 1.81 26.38 -28.19
N ASN A 221 2.17 27.23 -29.15
CA ASN A 221 1.87 28.66 -29.07
C ASN A 221 0.37 28.92 -29.11
N LEU A 222 -0.35 28.32 -30.06
CA LEU A 222 -1.80 28.38 -30.15
C LEU A 222 -2.45 27.91 -28.84
N ILE A 223 -2.05 26.74 -28.35
CA ILE A 223 -2.59 26.16 -27.12
C ILE A 223 -2.33 27.05 -25.89
N ASN A 224 -1.12 27.58 -25.75
CA ASN A 224 -0.78 28.48 -24.65
C ASN A 224 -1.59 29.80 -24.69
N ARG A 225 -1.94 30.30 -25.87
CA ARG A 225 -2.82 31.46 -26.04
C ARG A 225 -4.27 31.13 -25.71
N ILE A 226 -4.76 29.96 -26.09
CA ILE A 226 -6.09 29.47 -25.73
C ILE A 226 -6.20 29.27 -24.21
N LEU A 227 -5.18 28.73 -23.56
CA LEU A 227 -5.14 28.54 -22.12
C LEU A 227 -5.18 29.87 -21.29
N LYS A 228 -4.89 31.00 -21.94
CA LYS A 228 -5.01 32.34 -21.31
C LYS A 228 -6.44 32.92 -21.39
N THR A 229 -7.32 32.27 -22.14
CA THR A 229 -8.74 32.68 -22.22
C THR A 229 -9.53 32.13 -21.04
N SER A 230 -10.80 32.52 -20.91
CA SER A 230 -11.71 32.05 -19.86
C SER A 230 -12.12 30.56 -19.98
N ILE A 231 -11.68 29.86 -21.04
CA ILE A 231 -12.05 28.44 -21.25
C ILE A 231 -11.62 27.55 -20.09
N VAL A 232 -10.46 27.81 -19.49
CA VAL A 232 -9.93 27.01 -18.39
C VAL A 232 -10.81 27.13 -17.15
N ASP A 233 -11.25 28.35 -16.84
CA ASP A 233 -12.11 28.60 -15.68
C ASP A 233 -13.51 27.98 -15.89
N LYS A 234 -14.08 28.07 -17.12
CA LYS A 234 -15.34 27.40 -17.48
C LYS A 234 -15.25 25.88 -17.38
N ILE A 235 -14.18 25.27 -17.92
CA ILE A 235 -13.98 23.81 -17.86
C ILE A 235 -13.83 23.35 -16.40
N ARG A 236 -13.08 24.09 -15.58
CA ARG A 236 -12.93 23.78 -14.14
C ARG A 236 -14.26 23.88 -13.40
N ALA A 237 -15.03 24.91 -13.66
CA ALA A 237 -16.36 25.07 -13.03
C ALA A 237 -17.30 23.90 -13.38
N ILE A 238 -17.31 23.47 -14.65
CA ILE A 238 -18.11 22.33 -15.10
C ILE A 238 -17.63 21.02 -14.48
N ALA A 239 -16.31 20.79 -14.45
CA ALA A 239 -15.73 19.59 -13.87
C ALA A 239 -16.03 19.50 -12.36
N ASN A 240 -15.89 20.59 -11.63
CA ASN A 240 -16.26 20.67 -10.21
C ASN A 240 -17.76 20.43 -9.99
N ALA A 241 -18.63 21.01 -10.81
CA ALA A 241 -20.08 20.79 -10.72
C ALA A 241 -20.47 19.32 -11.02
N ASN A 242 -19.77 18.67 -11.94
CA ASN A 242 -19.98 17.25 -12.23
C ASN A 242 -19.49 16.34 -11.09
N GLU A 243 -18.33 16.68 -10.47
CA GLU A 243 -17.86 15.99 -9.26
C GLU A 243 -18.86 16.13 -8.11
N ASP A 244 -19.35 17.35 -7.87
CA ASP A 244 -20.37 17.60 -6.84
C ASP A 244 -21.65 16.79 -7.10
N LYS A 245 -22.14 16.76 -8.34
CA LYS A 245 -23.28 15.91 -8.72
C LYS A 245 -23.02 14.42 -8.49
N ALA A 246 -21.81 13.94 -8.77
CA ALA A 246 -21.46 12.54 -8.52
C ALA A 246 -21.46 12.23 -7.02
N LEU A 247 -20.94 13.12 -6.18
CA LEU A 247 -20.94 12.99 -4.73
C LEU A 247 -22.35 13.10 -4.12
N GLN A 248 -23.21 13.95 -4.71
CA GLN A 248 -24.60 14.11 -4.29
C GLN A 248 -25.50 12.91 -4.61
N LYS A 249 -25.16 12.08 -5.61
CA LYS A 249 -25.95 10.87 -5.94
C LYS A 249 -26.10 9.90 -4.77
N ALA A 250 -25.12 9.86 -3.87
CA ALA A 250 -25.11 9.01 -2.69
C ALA A 250 -25.63 9.71 -1.42
N ASP A 251 -26.18 10.92 -1.55
CA ASP A 251 -26.68 11.70 -0.41
C ASP A 251 -27.82 10.97 0.29
N GLY A 252 -27.70 10.99 1.60
CA GLY A 252 -28.73 10.49 2.51
C GLY A 252 -29.91 11.47 2.63
N SER A 253 -31.00 10.95 3.11
CA SER A 253 -32.18 11.75 3.45
C SER A 253 -32.86 11.14 4.67
N ARG A 254 -33.69 11.93 5.33
CA ARG A 254 -34.45 11.48 6.51
C ARG A 254 -35.58 10.50 6.11
N LYS A 255 -35.19 9.33 5.54
CA LYS A 255 -36.11 8.23 5.21
C LYS A 255 -36.41 7.40 6.44
N LEU A 256 -37.67 6.98 6.62
CA LEU A 256 -38.05 6.08 7.72
C LEU A 256 -37.36 4.70 7.62
N ARG A 257 -37.17 4.19 6.41
CA ARG A 257 -36.52 2.90 6.15
C ARG A 257 -35.53 3.00 4.99
N ILE A 258 -34.37 2.36 5.13
CA ILE A 258 -33.36 2.28 4.09
C ILE A 258 -33.42 0.90 3.43
N LYS A 259 -33.49 0.88 2.10
CA LYS A 259 -33.42 -0.34 1.30
C LYS A 259 -31.98 -0.66 0.93
N GLY A 260 -31.63 -1.95 0.85
CA GLY A 260 -30.33 -2.41 0.35
C GLY A 260 -29.19 -2.49 1.39
N GLN A 261 -29.45 -2.16 2.66
CA GLN A 261 -28.47 -2.27 3.75
C GLN A 261 -28.81 -3.47 4.65
N VAL A 262 -28.45 -4.69 4.18
CA VAL A 262 -28.83 -5.95 4.86
C VAL A 262 -28.24 -6.07 6.26
N ASN A 263 -27.02 -5.55 6.46
CA ASN A 263 -26.32 -5.62 7.74
C ASN A 263 -26.68 -4.50 8.71
N LEU A 264 -27.56 -3.58 8.33
CA LEU A 264 -28.00 -2.52 9.24
C LEU A 264 -29.04 -3.04 10.22
N VAL A 265 -28.76 -2.95 11.50
CA VAL A 265 -29.77 -3.06 12.57
C VAL A 265 -30.24 -1.66 12.88
N ASP A 266 -31.33 -1.24 12.25
CA ASP A 266 -31.80 0.15 12.32
C ASP A 266 -32.53 0.45 13.64
N ALA A 267 -32.35 1.65 14.18
CA ALA A 267 -33.14 2.11 15.33
C ALA A 267 -34.59 2.35 14.91
N ASN A 268 -35.56 2.02 15.77
CA ASN A 268 -36.99 2.17 15.46
C ASN A 268 -37.38 3.64 15.20
N LYS A 269 -36.76 4.58 15.93
CA LYS A 269 -36.99 6.02 15.82
C LYS A 269 -36.14 6.71 14.74
N ALA A 270 -35.20 5.99 14.11
CA ALA A 270 -34.39 6.56 13.05
C ALA A 270 -35.26 7.03 11.86
N GLY A 271 -35.02 8.24 11.37
CA GLY A 271 -35.80 8.86 10.30
C GLY A 271 -37.11 9.47 10.73
N THR A 272 -37.55 9.33 11.98
CA THR A 272 -38.69 10.00 12.59
C THR A 272 -38.31 11.42 13.07
N LYS A 273 -39.25 12.11 13.71
CA LYS A 273 -38.98 13.43 14.35
C LYS A 273 -37.90 13.32 15.44
N ASP A 274 -37.81 12.16 16.09
CA ASP A 274 -36.90 11.87 17.21
C ASP A 274 -35.58 11.26 16.74
N GLY A 275 -35.34 11.18 15.42
CA GLY A 275 -34.13 10.60 14.84
C GLY A 275 -32.84 11.25 15.33
N HIS A 276 -32.86 12.53 15.65
CA HIS A 276 -31.73 13.26 16.20
C HIS A 276 -31.33 12.79 17.62
N ASN A 277 -32.18 12.06 18.33
CA ASN A 277 -31.86 11.42 19.61
C ASN A 277 -31.34 9.98 19.42
N CYS A 278 -31.33 9.46 18.19
CA CYS A 278 -30.84 8.12 17.91
C CYS A 278 -29.31 8.08 17.85
N THR A 279 -28.74 7.00 18.33
CA THR A 279 -27.30 6.69 18.30
C THR A 279 -27.07 5.53 17.34
N LEU A 280 -26.16 5.71 16.38
CA LEU A 280 -25.68 4.66 15.50
C LEU A 280 -24.36 4.10 16.05
N ILE A 281 -24.35 2.82 16.40
CA ILE A 281 -23.15 2.10 16.82
C ILE A 281 -22.43 1.60 15.54
N LEU A 282 -21.22 2.08 15.30
CA LEU A 282 -20.36 1.61 14.24
C LEU A 282 -19.37 0.60 14.81
N THR A 283 -19.44 -0.64 14.34
CA THR A 283 -18.59 -1.73 14.84
C THR A 283 -17.49 -2.11 13.85
N GLU A 284 -16.36 -2.60 14.37
CA GLU A 284 -15.30 -3.19 13.57
C GLU A 284 -15.69 -4.60 13.12
N GLY A 285 -16.32 -4.68 11.96
CA GLY A 285 -16.74 -5.93 11.35
C GLY A 285 -17.97 -6.60 11.97
N LEU A 286 -18.35 -7.73 11.43
CA LEU A 286 -19.54 -8.50 11.85
C LEU A 286 -19.34 -9.18 13.22
N SER A 287 -18.13 -9.52 13.60
CA SER A 287 -17.84 -10.16 14.90
C SER A 287 -18.19 -9.24 16.07
N ALA A 288 -17.78 -7.98 15.99
CA ALA A 288 -18.09 -6.97 16.99
C ALA A 288 -19.59 -6.58 17.00
N MET A 289 -20.26 -6.70 15.87
CA MET A 289 -21.70 -6.44 15.76
C MET A 289 -22.53 -7.33 16.70
N ASN A 290 -22.13 -8.60 16.89
CA ASN A 290 -22.84 -9.51 17.79
C ASN A 290 -22.80 -9.02 19.25
N LEU A 291 -21.68 -8.43 19.67
CA LEU A 291 -21.56 -7.80 20.98
C LEU A 291 -22.48 -6.58 21.12
N ALA A 292 -22.51 -5.71 20.10
CA ALA A 292 -23.40 -4.56 20.07
C ALA A 292 -24.88 -4.98 20.10
N VAL A 293 -25.28 -5.97 19.30
CA VAL A 293 -26.65 -6.51 19.26
C VAL A 293 -27.05 -7.10 20.62
N ALA A 294 -26.15 -7.82 21.30
CA ALA A 294 -26.42 -8.30 22.68
C ALA A 294 -26.63 -7.13 23.63
N GLY A 295 -25.88 -6.05 23.50
CA GLY A 295 -26.06 -4.81 24.29
C GLY A 295 -27.38 -4.08 23.99
N LEU A 296 -27.88 -4.14 22.77
CA LEU A 296 -29.19 -3.56 22.40
C LEU A 296 -30.34 -4.15 23.17
N SER A 297 -30.20 -5.37 23.72
CA SER A 297 -31.20 -5.95 24.63
C SER A 297 -31.36 -5.18 25.94
N VAL A 298 -30.35 -4.41 26.35
CA VAL A 298 -30.34 -3.60 27.57
C VAL A 298 -30.86 -2.18 27.32
N VAL A 299 -30.26 -1.49 26.30
CA VAL A 299 -30.57 -0.09 26.00
C VAL A 299 -31.81 0.07 25.12
N GLY A 300 -32.29 -1.03 24.52
CA GLY A 300 -33.43 -1.05 23.62
C GLY A 300 -33.10 -0.64 22.17
N ARG A 301 -34.00 -1.00 21.26
CA ARG A 301 -33.84 -0.72 19.80
C ARG A 301 -34.56 0.55 19.34
N ASP A 302 -35.17 1.30 20.23
CA ASP A 302 -35.91 2.50 19.86
C ASP A 302 -34.96 3.61 19.40
N TYR A 303 -33.90 3.84 20.16
CA TYR A 303 -32.94 4.91 19.90
C TYR A 303 -31.54 4.42 19.50
N TYR A 304 -31.26 3.12 19.54
CA TYR A 304 -29.95 2.57 19.20
C TYR A 304 -30.05 1.68 17.97
N GLY A 305 -29.19 1.96 16.98
CA GLY A 305 -28.96 1.13 15.80
C GLY A 305 -27.51 0.68 15.74
N CYS A 306 -27.21 -0.29 14.89
CA CYS A 306 -25.85 -0.83 14.70
C CYS A 306 -25.55 -1.09 13.22
N PHE A 307 -24.34 -0.75 12.81
CA PHE A 307 -23.85 -1.03 11.45
C PHE A 307 -22.37 -1.47 11.50
N PRO A 308 -22.01 -2.64 10.91
CA PRO A 308 -20.64 -3.13 10.86
C PRO A 308 -19.88 -2.53 9.69
N LEU A 309 -18.70 -1.97 9.94
CA LEU A 309 -17.77 -1.51 8.92
C LEU A 309 -17.03 -2.71 8.32
N ARG A 310 -16.83 -2.71 6.99
CA ARG A 310 -16.07 -3.76 6.28
C ARG A 310 -14.59 -3.39 6.16
N GLY A 311 -13.94 -3.20 7.30
CA GLY A 311 -12.54 -2.79 7.38
C GLY A 311 -12.34 -1.28 7.49
N LYS A 312 -11.14 -0.80 7.17
CA LYS A 312 -10.74 0.60 7.33
C LYS A 312 -11.37 1.49 6.27
N LEU A 313 -11.88 2.65 6.68
CA LEU A 313 -12.43 3.65 5.77
C LEU A 313 -11.34 4.24 4.87
N LEU A 314 -11.77 4.70 3.69
CA LEU A 314 -10.89 5.44 2.78
C LEU A 314 -10.48 6.79 3.41
N ASN A 315 -9.18 7.15 3.31
CA ASN A 315 -8.74 8.50 3.64
C ASN A 315 -9.27 9.50 2.61
N VAL A 316 -10.36 10.17 2.95
CA VAL A 316 -11.09 11.07 2.04
C VAL A 316 -10.34 12.38 1.73
N ARG A 317 -9.35 12.77 2.54
CA ARG A 317 -8.53 13.96 2.26
C ARG A 317 -7.68 13.82 1.01
N GLU A 318 -7.26 12.61 0.71
CA GLU A 318 -6.37 12.28 -0.40
C GLU A 318 -7.11 11.62 -1.57
N ALA A 319 -8.33 11.16 -1.35
CA ALA A 319 -9.11 10.47 -2.35
C ALA A 319 -9.72 11.43 -3.38
N SER A 320 -9.78 10.98 -4.65
CA SER A 320 -10.53 11.69 -5.69
C SER A 320 -12.03 11.57 -5.46
N ALA A 321 -12.82 12.52 -6.02
CA ALA A 321 -14.27 12.46 -5.95
C ALA A 321 -14.83 11.16 -6.56
N ASP A 322 -14.19 10.63 -7.60
CA ASP A 322 -14.55 9.34 -8.22
C ASP A 322 -14.35 8.17 -7.26
N GLN A 323 -13.23 8.13 -6.53
CA GLN A 323 -12.97 7.11 -5.51
C GLN A 323 -13.99 7.19 -4.37
N ILE A 324 -14.28 8.39 -3.87
CA ILE A 324 -15.28 8.61 -2.81
C ILE A 324 -16.66 8.18 -3.27
N SER A 325 -17.09 8.60 -4.47
CA SER A 325 -18.43 8.29 -5.01
C SER A 325 -18.65 6.80 -5.29
N LYS A 326 -17.58 6.05 -5.57
CA LYS A 326 -17.62 4.59 -5.78
C LYS A 326 -17.43 3.77 -4.51
N ASN A 327 -17.04 4.40 -3.40
CA ASN A 327 -16.80 3.70 -2.15
C ASN A 327 -18.10 3.28 -1.48
N ALA A 328 -18.34 1.98 -1.36
CA ALA A 328 -19.59 1.43 -0.83
C ALA A 328 -19.83 1.78 0.63
N GLU A 329 -18.78 1.75 1.49
CA GLU A 329 -18.87 2.04 2.92
C GLU A 329 -19.24 3.51 3.18
N ILE A 330 -18.57 4.45 2.48
CA ILE A 330 -18.87 5.88 2.58
C ILE A 330 -20.32 6.15 2.14
N ASN A 331 -20.74 5.54 1.04
CA ASN A 331 -22.11 5.71 0.53
C ASN A 331 -23.14 5.14 1.52
N SER A 332 -22.86 3.99 2.12
CA SER A 332 -23.70 3.39 3.16
C SER A 332 -23.84 4.30 4.37
N LEU A 333 -22.72 4.81 4.90
CA LEU A 333 -22.72 5.75 6.04
C LEU A 333 -23.51 7.03 5.73
N LYS A 334 -23.32 7.64 4.55
CA LYS A 334 -24.10 8.80 4.13
C LYS A 334 -25.61 8.53 4.16
N GLN A 335 -26.03 7.40 3.60
CA GLN A 335 -27.44 7.01 3.55
C GLN A 335 -28.01 6.68 4.94
N ILE A 336 -27.28 5.91 5.74
CA ILE A 336 -27.74 5.46 7.06
C ILE A 336 -27.92 6.66 8.01
N ILE A 337 -26.93 7.56 8.05
CA ILE A 337 -26.97 8.73 8.93
C ILE A 337 -27.89 9.83 8.36
N GLY A 338 -28.02 9.90 7.04
CA GLY A 338 -28.78 10.95 6.33
C GLY A 338 -27.93 12.16 5.94
N LEU A 339 -26.61 11.96 5.75
CA LEU A 339 -25.67 13.02 5.45
C LEU A 339 -25.78 13.51 3.98
N GLN A 340 -25.62 14.82 3.78
CA GLN A 340 -25.70 15.48 2.47
C GLN A 340 -24.40 16.20 2.13
N HIS A 341 -23.93 16.04 0.92
CA HIS A 341 -22.69 16.64 0.44
C HIS A 341 -22.73 18.19 0.51
N LYS A 342 -21.65 18.80 1.01
CA LYS A 342 -21.50 20.26 1.19
C LYS A 342 -22.49 20.95 2.13
N LYS A 343 -23.34 20.21 2.81
CA LYS A 343 -24.20 20.78 3.83
C LYS A 343 -23.39 21.10 5.09
N VAL A 344 -23.47 22.32 5.57
CA VAL A 344 -22.91 22.73 6.85
C VAL A 344 -23.89 22.34 7.96
N TYR A 345 -23.41 21.59 8.93
CA TYR A 345 -24.25 21.11 10.05
C TYR A 345 -24.12 22.03 11.27
N THR A 346 -25.26 22.26 11.92
CA THR A 346 -25.38 23.07 13.13
C THR A 346 -26.29 22.35 14.14
N ALA A 347 -26.29 22.76 15.39
CA ALA A 347 -27.16 22.22 16.42
C ALA A 347 -28.66 22.28 16.05
N GLU A 348 -29.06 23.22 15.22
CA GLU A 348 -30.45 23.36 14.78
C GLU A 348 -30.80 22.38 13.65
N ASN A 349 -29.93 22.24 12.65
CA ASN A 349 -30.23 21.45 11.45
C ASN A 349 -29.86 19.96 11.58
N ILE A 350 -29.19 19.54 12.64
CA ILE A 350 -28.91 18.13 12.97
C ILE A 350 -30.20 17.32 13.05
N LYS A 351 -31.33 17.96 13.39
CA LYS A 351 -32.67 17.34 13.42
C LYS A 351 -33.11 16.77 12.05
N SER A 352 -32.41 17.12 10.98
CA SER A 352 -32.62 16.55 9.64
C SER A 352 -31.95 15.19 9.44
N LEU A 353 -31.08 14.76 10.33
CA LEU A 353 -30.42 13.47 10.28
C LEU A 353 -31.31 12.34 10.79
N ARG A 354 -31.00 11.10 10.39
CA ARG A 354 -31.63 9.89 10.91
C ARG A 354 -31.06 9.50 12.28
N TYR A 355 -29.77 9.80 12.49
CA TYR A 355 -29.04 9.59 13.72
C TYR A 355 -28.35 10.89 14.14
N GLY A 356 -28.55 11.33 15.34
CA GLY A 356 -27.90 12.53 15.90
C GLY A 356 -26.63 12.25 16.66
N HIS A 357 -26.30 10.97 16.88
CA HIS A 357 -25.09 10.53 17.55
C HIS A 357 -24.47 9.33 16.81
N ILE A 358 -23.15 9.29 16.76
CA ILE A 358 -22.37 8.15 16.27
C ILE A 358 -21.53 7.63 17.45
N MET A 359 -21.65 6.33 17.74
CA MET A 359 -20.84 5.65 18.74
C MET A 359 -19.91 4.67 18.05
N ILE A 360 -18.60 4.88 18.20
CA ILE A 360 -17.58 4.00 17.62
C ILE A 360 -17.30 2.87 18.61
N MET A 361 -17.40 1.63 18.16
CA MET A 361 -17.15 0.41 18.92
C MET A 361 -16.15 -0.44 18.15
N THR A 362 -14.88 -0.24 18.42
CA THR A 362 -13.74 -0.95 17.80
C THR A 362 -12.98 -1.72 18.86
N ASP A 363 -12.15 -2.67 18.41
CA ASP A 363 -11.19 -3.32 19.30
C ASP A 363 -10.30 -2.27 19.97
N GLN A 364 -9.88 -2.53 21.19
CA GLN A 364 -9.05 -1.60 21.97
C GLN A 364 -7.56 -1.74 21.62
N ASP A 365 -7.27 -1.95 20.33
CA ASP A 365 -5.94 -2.06 19.79
C ASP A 365 -5.58 -0.84 18.89
N GLN A 366 -4.37 -0.83 18.35
CA GLN A 366 -3.91 0.26 17.49
C GLN A 366 -4.72 0.36 16.18
N ASP A 367 -5.20 -0.77 15.62
CA ASP A 367 -6.02 -0.77 14.41
C ASP A 367 -7.39 -0.15 14.66
N GLY A 368 -7.98 -0.41 15.83
CA GLY A 368 -9.21 0.25 16.28
C GLY A 368 -9.06 1.77 16.39
N SER A 369 -7.92 2.23 16.92
CA SER A 369 -7.59 3.66 16.99
C SER A 369 -7.47 4.31 15.62
N HIS A 370 -6.93 3.58 14.64
CA HIS A 370 -6.87 4.05 13.26
C HIS A 370 -8.26 4.18 12.63
N ILE A 371 -9.16 3.23 12.87
CA ILE A 371 -10.55 3.30 12.39
C ILE A 371 -11.25 4.53 12.95
N LYS A 372 -11.09 4.81 14.26
CA LYS A 372 -11.59 6.02 14.91
C LYS A 372 -11.07 7.28 14.23
N GLY A 373 -9.77 7.36 14.00
CA GLY A 373 -9.13 8.48 13.30
C GLY A 373 -9.66 8.68 11.88
N LEU A 374 -9.88 7.61 11.12
CA LEU A 374 -10.44 7.69 9.76
C LEU A 374 -11.90 8.17 9.75
N ILE A 375 -12.70 7.80 10.77
CA ILE A 375 -14.08 8.30 10.93
C ILE A 375 -14.06 9.80 11.23
N ILE A 376 -13.21 10.24 12.17
CA ILE A 376 -13.03 11.67 12.49
C ILE A 376 -12.63 12.45 11.25
N ASN A 377 -11.63 11.96 10.51
CA ASN A 377 -11.19 12.56 9.25
C ASN A 377 -12.30 12.62 8.19
N PHE A 378 -13.11 11.58 8.06
CA PHE A 378 -14.23 11.55 7.14
C PHE A 378 -15.29 12.59 7.50
N LEU A 379 -15.67 12.68 8.77
CA LEU A 379 -16.70 13.62 9.24
C LEU A 379 -16.23 15.07 9.09
N GLU A 380 -14.99 15.37 9.51
CA GLU A 380 -14.44 16.73 9.43
C GLU A 380 -14.30 17.21 7.98
N THR A 381 -13.73 16.36 7.11
CA THR A 381 -13.45 16.73 5.71
C THR A 381 -14.71 16.86 4.86
N SER A 382 -15.69 15.97 5.06
CA SER A 382 -16.85 15.85 4.17
C SER A 382 -18.08 16.60 4.65
N PHE A 383 -18.19 16.89 5.96
CA PHE A 383 -19.39 17.45 6.59
C PHE A 383 -19.05 18.54 7.60
N PRO A 384 -18.69 19.75 7.12
CA PRO A 384 -18.31 20.85 8.00
C PRO A 384 -19.37 21.15 9.07
N GLY A 385 -18.90 21.42 10.29
CA GLY A 385 -19.74 21.75 11.44
C GLY A 385 -20.31 20.55 12.20
N LEU A 386 -20.18 19.33 11.69
CA LEU A 386 -20.76 18.15 12.33
C LEU A 386 -20.03 17.79 13.63
N LEU A 387 -18.71 17.86 13.63
CA LEU A 387 -17.88 17.63 14.83
C LEU A 387 -17.83 18.84 15.77
N ASP A 388 -18.36 19.99 15.38
CA ASP A 388 -18.53 21.17 16.25
C ASP A 388 -19.73 21.00 17.19
N ILE A 389 -20.55 19.97 16.98
CA ILE A 389 -21.75 19.70 17.80
C ILE A 389 -21.36 18.81 18.99
N PRO A 390 -21.48 19.29 20.22
CA PRO A 390 -21.14 18.50 21.40
C PRO A 390 -21.92 17.18 21.47
N GLY A 391 -21.23 16.08 21.77
CA GLY A 391 -21.82 14.76 21.92
C GLY A 391 -22.28 14.08 20.63
N PHE A 392 -21.97 14.62 19.45
CA PHE A 392 -22.26 13.95 18.20
C PHE A 392 -21.42 12.68 18.01
N LEU A 393 -20.14 12.73 18.37
CA LEU A 393 -19.23 11.60 18.28
C LEU A 393 -18.95 11.03 19.66
N LEU A 394 -19.18 9.73 19.79
CA LEU A 394 -19.04 8.96 21.02
C LEU A 394 -18.10 7.78 20.78
N GLU A 395 -17.46 7.30 21.82
CA GLU A 395 -16.65 6.10 21.82
C GLU A 395 -17.16 5.13 22.91
N PHE A 396 -17.21 3.85 22.57
CA PHE A 396 -17.49 2.78 23.51
C PHE A 396 -16.22 2.00 23.79
N ILE A 397 -15.80 1.99 25.07
CA ILE A 397 -14.58 1.30 25.50
C ILE A 397 -14.90 -0.02 26.18
N THR A 398 -14.06 -1.03 25.96
CA THR A 398 -14.11 -2.32 26.63
C THR A 398 -12.78 -2.62 27.33
N PRO A 399 -12.78 -3.43 28.42
CA PRO A 399 -11.52 -3.82 29.04
C PRO A 399 -10.63 -4.60 28.09
N ILE A 400 -9.31 -4.35 28.15
CA ILE A 400 -8.28 -5.13 27.45
C ILE A 400 -7.92 -6.37 28.26
N VAL A 401 -7.80 -6.22 29.58
CA VAL A 401 -7.46 -7.29 30.51
C VAL A 401 -8.44 -7.26 31.67
N LYS A 402 -8.95 -8.43 32.07
CA LYS A 402 -9.64 -8.63 33.35
C LYS A 402 -8.81 -9.56 34.20
N VAL A 403 -8.45 -9.11 35.38
CA VAL A 403 -7.75 -9.89 36.39
C VAL A 403 -8.71 -10.38 37.44
N THR A 404 -8.70 -11.68 37.73
CA THR A 404 -9.44 -12.28 38.82
C THR A 404 -8.51 -12.57 39.98
N VAL A 405 -8.65 -11.81 41.06
CA VAL A 405 -7.86 -11.98 42.29
C VAL A 405 -8.58 -12.99 43.19
N LYS A 406 -7.85 -14.01 43.66
CA LYS A 406 -8.36 -14.95 44.68
C LYS A 406 -8.19 -14.35 46.06
N ALA A 407 -9.27 -14.05 46.76
CA ALA A 407 -9.22 -13.56 48.13
C ALA A 407 -8.72 -14.67 49.08
N ARG A 408 -7.86 -14.31 50.04
CA ARG A 408 -7.49 -15.22 51.17
C ARG A 408 -8.68 -15.34 52.11
N GLY A 409 -9.35 -16.53 52.18
CA GLY A 409 -10.50 -16.81 53.06
C GLY A 409 -11.81 -16.98 52.26
N ALA A 410 -12.94 -17.15 52.94
CA ALA A 410 -14.28 -17.38 52.36
C ALA A 410 -14.86 -16.17 51.58
N GLY A 411 -14.05 -15.20 51.23
CA GLY A 411 -14.41 -14.03 50.43
C GLY A 411 -14.35 -14.31 48.94
N GLY A 412 -15.32 -13.80 48.20
CA GLY A 412 -15.49 -14.04 46.75
C GLY A 412 -14.32 -13.58 45.84
N LYS A 413 -14.33 -14.05 44.63
CA LYS A 413 -13.41 -13.61 43.58
C LYS A 413 -13.64 -12.12 43.24
N ARG A 414 -12.59 -11.31 43.26
CA ARG A 414 -12.64 -9.91 42.82
C ARG A 414 -12.12 -9.83 41.38
N VAL A 415 -12.92 -9.26 40.51
CA VAL A 415 -12.51 -9.01 39.12
C VAL A 415 -12.15 -7.53 38.96
N ILE A 416 -10.96 -7.27 38.44
CA ILE A 416 -10.44 -5.92 38.17
C ILE A 416 -10.30 -5.77 36.67
N PRO A 417 -11.06 -4.87 36.02
CA PRO A 417 -10.88 -4.59 34.57
C PRO A 417 -9.80 -3.53 34.37
N PHE A 418 -8.97 -3.71 33.32
CA PHE A 418 -7.98 -2.74 32.84
C PHE A 418 -8.31 -2.36 31.43
N TYR A 419 -8.26 -1.06 31.09
CA TYR A 419 -8.63 -0.52 29.79
C TYR A 419 -7.42 -0.16 28.93
N THR A 420 -6.21 -0.11 29.53
CA THR A 420 -4.95 0.11 28.83
C THR A 420 -3.88 -0.87 29.32
N MET A 421 -2.92 -1.23 28.47
CA MET A 421 -1.81 -2.11 28.86
C MET A 421 -0.91 -1.47 29.94
N PRO A 422 -0.51 -0.18 29.83
CA PRO A 422 0.29 0.45 30.88
C PRO A 422 -0.35 0.41 32.27
N GLU A 423 -1.68 0.56 32.36
CA GLU A 423 -2.43 0.45 33.61
C GLU A 423 -2.32 -0.96 34.23
N PHE A 424 -2.48 -1.99 33.39
CA PHE A 424 -2.34 -3.39 33.84
C PHE A 424 -0.89 -3.69 34.26
N GLU A 425 0.10 -3.27 33.51
CA GLU A 425 1.52 -3.48 33.80
C GLU A 425 1.91 -2.81 35.12
N HIS A 426 1.47 -1.58 35.35
CA HIS A 426 1.70 -0.90 36.61
C HIS A 426 1.06 -1.65 37.81
N TRP A 427 -0.17 -2.10 37.64
CA TRP A 427 -0.84 -2.90 38.69
C TRP A 427 -0.12 -4.23 38.93
N ARG A 428 0.26 -4.94 37.88
CA ARG A 428 1.02 -6.20 37.92
C ARG A 428 2.31 -6.03 38.75
N ASP A 429 3.06 -4.98 38.43
CA ASP A 429 4.35 -4.72 39.07
C ASP A 429 4.28 -4.17 40.48
N THR A 430 3.13 -3.67 40.90
CA THR A 430 2.85 -3.13 42.26
C THR A 430 1.98 -4.07 43.13
N GLU A 431 0.64 -4.00 42.98
CA GLU A 431 -0.32 -4.77 43.77
C GLU A 431 -0.35 -6.26 43.40
N GLY A 432 -0.13 -6.57 42.11
CA GLY A 432 -0.17 -7.92 41.56
C GLY A 432 0.86 -8.87 42.19
N LYS A 433 2.05 -8.35 42.57
CA LYS A 433 3.08 -9.14 43.26
C LYS A 433 2.67 -9.65 44.65
N GLN A 434 1.64 -9.06 45.25
CA GLN A 434 1.20 -9.36 46.62
C GLN A 434 0.03 -10.35 46.69
N CYS A 435 -0.57 -10.72 45.56
CA CYS A 435 -1.75 -11.56 45.49
C CYS A 435 -1.70 -12.66 44.44
N ARG A 436 -2.44 -13.73 44.62
CA ARG A 436 -2.63 -14.75 43.57
C ARG A 436 -3.77 -14.33 42.66
N TRP A 437 -3.52 -14.22 41.38
CA TRP A 437 -4.49 -13.79 40.40
C TRP A 437 -4.39 -14.64 39.10
N THR A 438 -5.46 -14.60 38.33
CA THR A 438 -5.51 -15.15 36.96
C THR A 438 -5.98 -14.05 36.02
N GLN A 439 -5.45 -13.98 34.82
CA GLN A 439 -5.83 -12.98 33.85
C GLN A 439 -6.66 -13.60 32.70
N LYS A 440 -7.51 -12.76 32.11
CA LYS A 440 -8.16 -13.02 30.83
C LYS A 440 -7.90 -11.83 29.94
N TYR A 441 -7.21 -12.06 28.84
CA TYR A 441 -6.91 -11.05 27.85
C TYR A 441 -8.01 -10.99 26.78
N TYR A 442 -8.46 -9.79 26.44
CA TYR A 442 -9.50 -9.53 25.44
C TYR A 442 -8.85 -8.96 24.19
N LYS A 443 -8.36 -9.84 23.31
CA LYS A 443 -7.64 -9.46 22.06
C LYS A 443 -8.52 -8.72 21.06
N GLY A 444 -9.84 -8.88 21.16
CA GLY A 444 -10.81 -8.19 20.34
C GLY A 444 -12.21 -8.31 20.95
N LEU A 445 -13.14 -7.50 20.45
CA LEU A 445 -14.54 -7.48 20.93
C LEU A 445 -15.23 -8.84 20.84
N GLY A 446 -14.81 -9.69 19.88
CA GLY A 446 -15.31 -11.06 19.74
C GLY A 446 -14.95 -12.00 20.91
N THR A 447 -14.01 -11.63 21.77
CA THR A 447 -13.61 -12.40 22.95
C THR A 447 -14.61 -12.24 24.11
N SER A 448 -15.39 -11.16 24.11
CA SER A 448 -16.41 -10.89 25.12
C SER A 448 -17.67 -11.74 24.89
N THR A 449 -18.21 -12.26 25.95
CA THR A 449 -19.46 -13.04 25.92
C THR A 449 -20.70 -12.14 25.82
N PRO A 450 -21.86 -12.63 25.38
CA PRO A 450 -23.11 -11.86 25.40
C PRO A 450 -23.53 -11.39 26.78
N MET A 451 -23.15 -12.10 27.85
CA MET A 451 -23.40 -11.68 29.23
C MET A 451 -22.55 -10.48 29.60
N GLU A 452 -21.25 -10.51 29.29
CA GLU A 452 -20.35 -9.36 29.49
C GLU A 452 -20.81 -8.14 28.68
N ALA A 453 -21.30 -8.33 27.43
CA ALA A 453 -21.90 -7.25 26.68
C ALA A 453 -23.06 -6.58 27.41
N ARG A 454 -23.96 -7.36 28.00
CA ARG A 454 -25.07 -6.81 28.79
C ARG A 454 -24.57 -6.06 30.00
N GLU A 455 -23.56 -6.55 30.72
CA GLU A 455 -22.90 -5.85 31.83
C GLU A 455 -22.35 -4.49 31.38
N TYR A 456 -21.64 -4.42 30.28
CA TYR A 456 -21.08 -3.18 29.73
C TYR A 456 -22.18 -2.17 29.40
N PHE A 457 -23.24 -2.60 28.73
CA PHE A 457 -24.36 -1.72 28.38
C PHE A 457 -25.26 -1.35 29.60
N THR A 458 -25.27 -2.15 30.63
CA THR A 458 -25.93 -1.79 31.92
C THR A 458 -25.16 -0.68 32.64
N ALA A 459 -23.83 -0.72 32.58
CA ALA A 459 -22.94 0.30 33.13
C ALA A 459 -22.44 1.29 32.05
N LEU A 460 -23.33 1.71 31.15
CA LEU A 460 -22.97 2.48 29.93
C LEU A 460 -22.17 3.74 30.29
N ASP A 461 -22.45 4.42 31.38
CA ASP A 461 -21.71 5.63 31.78
C ASP A 461 -20.21 5.40 32.02
N ARG A 462 -19.80 4.17 32.37
CA ARG A 462 -18.38 3.80 32.54
C ARG A 462 -17.70 3.47 31.23
N HIS A 463 -18.46 3.01 30.25
CA HIS A 463 -17.96 2.53 28.97
C HIS A 463 -18.12 3.56 27.86
N LEU A 464 -18.87 4.65 28.09
CA LEU A 464 -19.13 5.68 27.09
C LEU A 464 -18.20 6.87 27.33
N LYS A 465 -17.42 7.22 26.30
CA LYS A 465 -16.65 8.46 26.25
C LYS A 465 -17.18 9.37 25.16
N ARG A 466 -17.03 10.67 25.33
CA ARG A 466 -17.44 11.68 24.35
C ARG A 466 -16.21 12.33 23.74
N PHE A 467 -16.25 12.59 22.44
CA PHE A 467 -15.27 13.47 21.86
C PHE A 467 -15.68 14.93 22.07
N HIS A 468 -14.71 15.76 22.39
CA HIS A 468 -14.90 17.20 22.48
C HIS A 468 -15.32 17.76 21.12
N ALA A 469 -16.17 18.79 21.12
CA ALA A 469 -16.38 19.60 19.94
C ALA A 469 -15.04 20.19 19.45
N LEU A 470 -14.85 20.29 18.13
CA LEU A 470 -13.60 20.81 17.55
C LEU A 470 -13.23 22.16 18.12
N GLN A 471 -12.00 22.30 18.53
CA GLN A 471 -11.41 23.56 19.01
C GLN A 471 -10.32 24.03 18.03
N GLY A 472 -9.94 25.31 18.11
CA GLY A 472 -9.07 26.05 17.18
C GLY A 472 -8.02 25.24 16.39
N GLU A 473 -7.11 24.54 17.09
CA GLU A 473 -5.99 23.83 16.45
C GLU A 473 -6.29 22.37 16.07
N ASP A 474 -7.44 21.83 16.45
CA ASP A 474 -7.77 20.40 16.22
C ASP A 474 -7.74 20.02 14.73
N LYS A 475 -8.14 20.95 13.85
CA LYS A 475 -8.07 20.74 12.40
C LYS A 475 -6.65 20.56 11.90
N ASP A 476 -5.69 21.28 12.47
CA ASP A 476 -4.27 21.17 12.12
C ASP A 476 -3.69 19.82 12.55
N TYR A 477 -4.15 19.26 13.70
CA TYR A 477 -3.78 17.91 14.13
C TYR A 477 -4.38 16.83 13.23
N ILE A 478 -5.64 17.00 12.78
CA ILE A 478 -6.23 16.06 11.81
C ILE A 478 -5.48 16.13 10.45
N ASP A 479 -5.10 17.33 10.02
CA ASP A 479 -4.25 17.53 8.84
C ASP A 479 -2.88 16.89 9.00
N LEU A 480 -2.24 17.05 10.16
CA LEU A 480 -0.97 16.41 10.49
C LEU A 480 -1.07 14.90 10.34
N ALA A 481 -2.13 14.29 10.82
CA ALA A 481 -2.31 12.84 10.76
C ALA A 481 -2.61 12.30 9.34
N PHE A 482 -3.45 13.00 8.54
CA PHE A 482 -4.05 12.44 7.34
C PHE A 482 -3.70 13.13 6.02
N LEU A 483 -3.13 14.34 6.04
CA LEU A 483 -2.80 15.09 4.83
C LEU A 483 -1.42 14.69 4.28
N LYS A 484 -1.36 14.30 3.01
CA LYS A 484 -0.12 13.85 2.35
C LYS A 484 1.00 14.91 2.37
N LYS A 485 0.65 16.18 2.22
CA LYS A 485 1.62 17.27 2.20
C LYS A 485 2.36 17.47 3.52
N LYS A 486 1.80 17.00 4.62
CA LYS A 486 2.37 17.09 5.97
C LYS A 486 3.22 15.88 6.35
N ALA A 487 3.77 15.14 5.39
CA ALA A 487 4.58 13.95 5.64
C ALA A 487 5.85 14.24 6.45
N ASP A 488 6.52 15.37 6.22
CA ASP A 488 7.74 15.72 6.95
C ASP A 488 7.42 16.17 8.38
N GLU A 489 6.39 17.01 8.58
CA GLU A 489 5.88 17.35 9.91
C GLU A 489 5.44 16.10 10.70
N ARG A 490 4.86 15.11 10.01
CA ARG A 490 4.48 13.84 10.63
C ARG A 490 5.69 13.03 11.10
N LYS A 491 6.82 13.06 10.38
CA LYS A 491 8.07 12.43 10.82
C LYS A 491 8.58 13.06 12.11
N GLU A 492 8.58 14.41 12.19
CA GLU A 492 8.97 15.13 13.40
C GLU A 492 8.04 14.80 14.58
N TRP A 493 6.73 14.72 14.33
CA TRP A 493 5.74 14.32 15.32
C TRP A 493 6.01 12.92 15.86
N LEU A 494 6.33 11.95 14.99
CA LEU A 494 6.66 10.57 15.40
C LEU A 494 8.01 10.48 16.14
N GLN A 495 8.99 11.30 15.77
CA GLN A 495 10.29 11.35 16.46
C GLN A 495 10.18 11.92 17.87
N GLY A 496 9.19 12.79 18.12
CA GLY A 496 8.87 13.33 19.45
C GLY A 496 8.11 12.39 20.37
N PHE A 497 7.80 11.16 19.92
CA PHE A 497 7.05 10.18 20.71
C PHE A 497 7.84 9.74 21.96
N LEU A 498 7.16 9.78 23.12
CA LEU A 498 7.72 9.31 24.38
C LEU A 498 7.11 7.92 24.70
N PRO A 499 7.95 6.89 24.94
CA PRO A 499 7.45 5.58 25.39
C PRO A 499 6.59 5.71 26.64
N GLY A 500 5.47 4.95 26.69
CA GLY A 500 4.51 5.01 27.79
C GLY A 500 3.41 6.06 27.62
N THR A 501 3.44 6.86 26.53
CA THR A 501 2.33 7.78 26.21
C THR A 501 1.05 6.99 25.98
N HIS A 502 -0.01 7.34 26.66
CA HIS A 502 -1.35 6.79 26.48
C HIS A 502 -2.41 7.82 26.88
N LEU A 503 -3.63 7.63 26.41
CA LEU A 503 -4.77 8.42 26.81
C LEU A 503 -5.17 8.01 28.24
N ASP A 504 -5.41 8.99 29.12
CA ASP A 504 -5.85 8.71 30.48
C ASP A 504 -7.22 7.99 30.49
N PRO A 505 -7.33 6.77 31.06
CA PRO A 505 -8.58 6.02 31.09
C PRO A 505 -9.72 6.71 31.88
N GLU A 506 -9.40 7.59 32.81
CA GLU A 506 -10.39 8.31 33.61
C GLU A 506 -11.06 9.49 32.87
N ILE A 507 -10.51 9.92 31.73
CA ILE A 507 -11.09 11.03 30.95
C ILE A 507 -12.43 10.59 30.34
N THR A 508 -13.49 11.37 30.61
CA THR A 508 -14.85 11.16 30.06
C THR A 508 -15.06 11.91 28.75
N GLU A 509 -14.38 13.03 28.56
CA GLU A 509 -14.41 13.85 27.32
C GLU A 509 -13.02 13.95 26.71
N ILE A 510 -12.86 13.46 25.47
CA ILE A 510 -11.59 13.31 24.78
C ILE A 510 -11.41 14.50 23.82
N PRO A 511 -10.41 15.37 24.03
CA PRO A 511 -10.00 16.36 23.03
C PRO A 511 -9.46 15.64 21.79
N ILE A 512 -9.77 16.14 20.59
CA ILE A 512 -9.26 15.56 19.33
C ILE A 512 -7.73 15.61 19.29
N SER A 513 -7.12 16.69 19.77
CA SER A 513 -5.66 16.82 19.91
C SER A 513 -5.06 15.72 20.78
N ASP A 514 -5.68 15.40 21.91
CA ASP A 514 -5.23 14.34 22.81
C ASP A 514 -5.37 12.95 22.17
N PHE A 515 -6.51 12.71 21.51
CA PHE A 515 -6.69 11.48 20.75
C PHE A 515 -5.58 11.28 19.71
N ILE A 516 -5.24 12.31 18.94
CA ILE A 516 -4.19 12.23 17.91
C ILE A 516 -2.82 12.03 18.55
N ASN A 517 -2.47 12.80 19.56
CA ASN A 517 -1.13 12.82 20.14
C ASN A 517 -0.86 11.70 21.16
N LYS A 518 -1.88 11.10 21.74
CA LYS A 518 -1.74 10.09 22.81
C LYS A 518 -2.27 8.71 22.43
N GLU A 519 -3.17 8.61 21.46
CA GLU A 519 -3.76 7.33 21.02
C GLU A 519 -3.44 7.00 19.55
N LEU A 520 -3.79 7.86 18.60
CA LEU A 520 -3.54 7.60 17.18
C LEU A 520 -2.05 7.49 16.86
N ILE A 521 -1.19 8.18 17.61
CA ILE A 521 0.26 8.08 17.46
C ILE A 521 0.75 6.64 17.70
N LEU A 522 0.11 5.90 18.59
CA LEU A 522 0.46 4.50 18.88
C LEU A 522 0.23 3.60 17.66
N PHE A 523 -0.87 3.84 16.92
CA PHE A 523 -1.07 3.18 15.63
C PHE A 523 0.04 3.55 14.64
N SER A 524 0.37 4.83 14.52
CA SER A 524 1.38 5.32 13.58
C SER A 524 2.76 4.70 13.87
N MET A 525 3.13 4.57 15.14
CA MET A 525 4.36 3.89 15.56
C MET A 525 4.30 2.38 15.22
N SER A 526 3.21 1.71 15.55
CA SER A 526 2.99 0.29 15.24
C SER A 526 2.99 0.02 13.74
N ASP A 527 2.38 0.90 12.94
CA ASP A 527 2.36 0.80 11.47
C ASP A 527 3.77 0.84 10.88
N ASN A 528 4.64 1.71 11.39
CA ASN A 528 6.04 1.74 11.00
C ASN A 528 6.78 0.47 11.39
N VAL A 529 6.57 -0.06 12.59
CA VAL A 529 7.17 -1.34 13.02
C VAL A 529 6.74 -2.50 12.12
N ARG A 530 5.46 -2.55 11.72
CA ARG A 530 4.94 -3.59 10.81
C ARG A 530 5.49 -3.48 9.39
N SER A 531 5.81 -2.26 8.93
CA SER A 531 6.04 -1.97 7.51
C SER A 531 7.49 -1.77 7.14
N ILE A 532 8.33 -1.30 8.07
CA ILE A 532 9.74 -1.00 7.88
C ILE A 532 10.58 -2.16 8.47
N PRO A 533 11.54 -2.73 7.72
CA PRO A 533 12.36 -3.84 8.19
C PRO A 533 13.47 -3.37 9.15
N SER A 534 14.03 -4.31 9.93
CA SER A 534 15.29 -4.12 10.64
C SER A 534 16.48 -4.19 9.67
N VAL A 535 17.48 -3.34 9.86
CA VAL A 535 18.73 -3.38 9.08
C VAL A 535 19.50 -4.67 9.30
N LEU A 536 19.32 -5.33 10.46
CA LEU A 536 20.11 -6.50 10.86
C LEU A 536 19.67 -7.77 10.13
N ASP A 537 18.38 -8.07 10.06
CA ASP A 537 17.87 -9.27 9.40
C ASP A 537 17.08 -9.01 8.12
N GLY A 538 16.72 -7.77 7.85
CA GLY A 538 15.91 -7.41 6.70
C GLY A 538 14.43 -7.82 6.81
N PHE A 539 13.99 -8.27 7.99
CA PHE A 539 12.64 -8.75 8.20
C PHE A 539 11.74 -7.72 8.87
N LYS A 540 10.48 -7.79 8.48
CA LYS A 540 9.36 -7.25 9.23
C LYS A 540 8.93 -8.25 10.32
N PRO A 541 8.24 -7.82 11.38
CA PRO A 541 7.86 -8.72 12.48
C PRO A 541 7.12 -9.99 12.03
N GLY A 542 6.18 -9.90 11.08
CA GLY A 542 5.47 -11.06 10.57
C GLY A 542 6.38 -12.08 9.88
N GLN A 543 7.37 -11.63 9.12
CA GLN A 543 8.36 -12.48 8.47
C GLN A 543 9.26 -13.18 9.50
N ARG A 544 9.65 -12.44 10.54
CA ARG A 544 10.47 -12.96 11.64
C ARG A 544 9.72 -14.03 12.43
N LYS A 545 8.42 -13.83 12.71
CA LYS A 545 7.56 -14.82 13.36
C LYS A 545 7.45 -16.13 12.56
N VAL A 546 7.32 -16.03 11.24
CA VAL A 546 7.29 -17.23 10.37
C VAL A 546 8.58 -18.02 10.48
N LEU A 547 9.72 -17.34 10.38
CA LEU A 547 11.02 -18.01 10.46
C LEU A 547 11.24 -18.64 11.85
N TYR A 548 10.89 -17.93 12.91
CA TYR A 548 10.93 -18.47 14.27
C TYR A 548 10.06 -19.70 14.45
N GLY A 549 8.82 -19.68 13.93
CA GLY A 549 7.93 -20.83 13.98
C GLY A 549 8.52 -22.05 13.26
N CYS A 550 9.18 -21.84 12.12
CA CYS A 550 9.89 -22.92 11.42
C CYS A 550 11.06 -23.49 12.23
N PHE A 551 11.84 -22.66 12.92
CA PHE A 551 12.94 -23.08 13.76
C PHE A 551 12.47 -23.79 15.04
N LYS A 552 11.46 -23.25 15.72
CA LYS A 552 10.84 -23.85 16.91
C LYS A 552 10.26 -25.24 16.58
N LYS A 553 9.59 -25.38 15.45
CA LYS A 553 9.07 -26.66 14.95
C LYS A 553 10.17 -27.63 14.51
N LYS A 554 11.43 -27.17 14.36
CA LYS A 554 12.53 -27.95 13.76
C LYS A 554 12.12 -28.54 12.40
N LEU A 555 11.52 -27.70 11.55
CA LEU A 555 10.93 -28.09 10.27
C LEU A 555 11.96 -28.77 9.36
N ARG A 556 11.86 -30.09 9.17
CA ARG A 556 12.78 -30.90 8.34
C ARG A 556 12.09 -31.55 7.13
N SER A 557 10.79 -31.44 7.03
CA SER A 557 9.97 -32.00 5.94
C SER A 557 8.90 -31.00 5.54
N GLU A 558 8.34 -31.17 4.35
CA GLU A 558 7.31 -30.27 3.85
C GLU A 558 6.04 -30.28 4.70
N ILE A 559 5.45 -29.11 4.85
CA ILE A 559 4.20 -28.85 5.55
C ILE A 559 3.27 -28.01 4.67
N LYS A 560 1.95 -28.22 4.76
CA LYS A 560 0.99 -27.32 4.09
C LYS A 560 1.10 -25.90 4.61
N VAL A 561 1.06 -24.93 3.70
CA VAL A 561 1.13 -23.49 4.08
C VAL A 561 0.04 -23.13 5.09
N ALA A 562 -1.19 -23.63 4.92
CA ALA A 562 -2.27 -23.41 5.87
C ALA A 562 -1.96 -23.96 7.28
N GLN A 563 -1.34 -25.15 7.38
CA GLN A 563 -0.94 -25.73 8.65
C GLN A 563 0.21 -24.96 9.31
N LEU A 564 1.18 -24.52 8.52
CA LEU A 564 2.27 -23.70 9.03
C LEU A 564 1.75 -22.35 9.55
N ALA A 565 0.81 -21.71 8.85
CA ALA A 565 0.18 -20.48 9.31
C ALA A 565 -0.52 -20.66 10.67
N GLY A 566 -1.27 -21.73 10.86
CA GLY A 566 -1.87 -22.07 12.15
C GLY A 566 -0.83 -22.26 13.27
N TYR A 567 0.23 -23.04 12.99
CA TYR A 567 1.31 -23.26 13.96
C TYR A 567 2.05 -21.97 14.36
N VAL A 568 2.37 -21.11 13.37
CA VAL A 568 3.01 -19.83 13.64
C VAL A 568 2.10 -18.92 14.47
N SER A 569 0.80 -18.86 14.12
CA SER A 569 -0.16 -18.05 14.87
C SER A 569 -0.25 -18.46 16.34
N GLU A 570 -0.32 -19.76 16.61
CA GLU A 570 -0.39 -20.31 17.97
C GLU A 570 0.89 -20.04 18.79
N ASN A 571 2.06 -20.27 18.18
CA ASN A 571 3.35 -20.28 18.86
C ASN A 571 4.09 -18.94 18.89
N THR A 572 3.56 -17.90 18.27
CA THR A 572 4.22 -16.58 18.15
C THR A 572 3.34 -15.41 18.55
N GLY A 573 2.16 -15.68 19.12
CA GLY A 573 1.23 -14.61 19.49
C GLY A 573 0.82 -13.73 18.30
N TYR A 574 0.61 -14.32 17.11
CA TYR A 574 0.20 -13.54 15.93
C TYR A 574 -1.27 -13.14 16.00
N HIS A 575 -1.54 -11.83 16.07
CA HIS A 575 -2.87 -11.26 16.35
C HIS A 575 -3.62 -10.74 15.11
N HIS A 576 -3.01 -10.89 13.91
CA HIS A 576 -3.62 -10.42 12.66
C HIS A 576 -4.32 -11.56 11.89
N GLY A 577 -5.01 -11.22 10.81
CA GLY A 577 -5.74 -12.19 10.01
C GLY A 577 -4.85 -13.29 9.42
N GLU A 578 -5.32 -14.54 9.46
CA GLU A 578 -4.62 -15.71 8.93
C GLU A 578 -4.17 -15.54 7.47
N GLN A 579 -5.00 -14.90 6.65
CA GLN A 579 -4.68 -14.64 5.25
C GLN A 579 -3.42 -13.78 5.06
N SER A 580 -3.18 -12.82 5.95
CA SER A 580 -1.96 -11.99 5.94
C SER A 580 -0.72 -12.84 6.23
N LEU A 581 -0.82 -13.77 7.19
CA LEU A 581 0.26 -14.68 7.54
C LEU A 581 0.56 -15.67 6.40
N VAL A 582 -0.48 -16.20 5.74
CA VAL A 582 -0.35 -17.03 4.54
C VAL A 582 0.41 -16.30 3.44
N GLN A 583 0.06 -15.03 3.16
CA GLN A 583 0.76 -14.22 2.17
C GLN A 583 2.22 -13.98 2.54
N THR A 584 2.52 -13.81 3.83
CA THR A 584 3.90 -13.66 4.34
C THR A 584 4.72 -14.92 4.10
N ILE A 585 4.16 -16.10 4.40
CA ILE A 585 4.81 -17.40 4.14
C ILE A 585 5.08 -17.57 2.64
N ILE A 586 4.08 -17.30 1.80
CA ILE A 586 4.20 -17.39 0.34
C ILE A 586 5.29 -16.43 -0.15
N GLY A 587 5.31 -15.19 0.31
CA GLY A 587 6.32 -14.19 -0.06
C GLY A 587 7.76 -14.62 0.28
N LEU A 588 7.98 -15.29 1.42
CA LEU A 588 9.29 -15.80 1.82
C LEU A 588 9.75 -17.02 0.98
N ALA A 589 8.84 -17.72 0.33
CA ALA A 589 9.12 -18.87 -0.51
C ALA A 589 9.25 -18.55 -2.00
N GLN A 590 8.73 -17.42 -2.47
CA GLN A 590 8.78 -17.05 -3.89
C GLN A 590 10.21 -16.90 -4.39
N ASN A 591 10.48 -17.48 -5.58
CA ASN A 591 11.82 -17.60 -6.17
C ASN A 591 11.92 -17.14 -7.63
N PHE A 592 10.84 -16.56 -8.20
CA PHE A 592 10.85 -16.05 -9.57
C PHE A 592 11.66 -14.73 -9.68
N VAL A 593 12.08 -14.38 -10.89
CA VAL A 593 12.86 -13.17 -11.17
C VAL A 593 12.14 -11.90 -10.69
N GLY A 594 12.82 -11.11 -9.85
CA GLY A 594 12.24 -9.90 -9.22
C GLY A 594 11.57 -10.15 -7.87
N SER A 595 11.50 -11.40 -7.39
CA SER A 595 11.15 -11.79 -6.02
C SER A 595 12.41 -11.90 -5.15
N ASN A 596 12.53 -12.93 -4.31
CA ASN A 596 13.73 -13.12 -3.48
C ASN A 596 14.93 -13.59 -4.30
N ASN A 597 16.11 -13.02 -4.06
CA ASN A 597 17.36 -13.58 -4.54
C ASN A 597 17.69 -14.90 -3.83
N ILE A 598 17.38 -14.97 -2.53
CA ILE A 598 17.47 -16.19 -1.72
C ILE A 598 16.13 -16.36 -0.99
N ASN A 599 15.36 -17.36 -1.37
CA ASN A 599 14.13 -17.72 -0.68
C ASN A 599 14.48 -18.61 0.53
N VAL A 600 14.08 -18.16 1.72
CA VAL A 600 14.34 -18.90 2.97
C VAL A 600 13.43 -20.12 3.16
N LEU A 601 12.32 -20.15 2.43
CA LEU A 601 11.40 -21.27 2.37
C LEU A 601 11.33 -21.80 0.94
N LYS A 602 11.08 -23.13 0.77
CA LYS A 602 10.93 -23.74 -0.55
C LYS A 602 9.50 -23.61 -1.06
N PRO A 603 9.30 -23.30 -2.34
CA PRO A 603 7.98 -23.22 -2.98
C PRO A 603 7.56 -24.57 -3.57
N ASN A 604 7.07 -25.49 -2.72
CA ASN A 604 6.62 -26.81 -3.16
C ASN A 604 5.16 -26.71 -3.65
N GLY A 605 4.98 -26.43 -4.92
CA GLY A 605 3.71 -26.20 -5.59
C GLY A 605 3.68 -24.84 -6.32
N SER A 606 2.48 -24.32 -6.59
CA SER A 606 2.31 -23.05 -7.30
C SER A 606 2.28 -21.89 -6.31
N PHE A 607 3.44 -21.26 -6.10
CA PHE A 607 3.62 -20.09 -5.22
C PHE A 607 3.53 -18.76 -5.96
N GLY A 608 3.04 -18.76 -7.18
CA GLY A 608 2.98 -17.59 -8.03
C GLY A 608 4.17 -17.49 -8.99
N SER A 609 4.03 -16.64 -9.98
CA SER A 609 4.99 -16.51 -11.08
C SER A 609 5.31 -15.06 -11.40
N ARG A 610 6.38 -14.87 -12.18
CA ARG A 610 6.77 -13.58 -12.76
C ARG A 610 5.67 -12.98 -13.64
N ALA A 611 4.77 -13.81 -14.19
CA ALA A 611 3.70 -13.35 -15.07
C ALA A 611 2.77 -12.36 -14.35
N ALA A 612 2.37 -12.68 -13.13
CA ALA A 612 1.44 -11.90 -12.32
C ALA A 612 2.09 -11.23 -11.08
N GLY A 613 3.43 -11.26 -10.98
CA GLY A 613 4.14 -10.73 -9.81
C GLY A 613 3.84 -11.49 -8.52
N GLY A 614 3.65 -12.80 -8.64
CA GLY A 614 3.42 -13.68 -7.52
C GLY A 614 1.99 -13.69 -6.98
N LYS A 615 1.04 -12.98 -7.60
CA LYS A 615 -0.36 -12.94 -7.16
C LYS A 615 -1.19 -14.15 -7.58
N ASP A 616 -0.66 -14.95 -8.48
CA ASP A 616 -1.25 -16.15 -9.07
C ASP A 616 -0.93 -17.44 -8.29
N PHE A 617 -0.64 -17.31 -6.99
CA PHE A 617 -0.43 -18.47 -6.13
C PHE A 617 -1.71 -19.26 -5.87
N SER A 618 -1.55 -20.57 -5.68
CA SER A 618 -2.65 -21.46 -5.33
C SER A 618 -3.08 -21.31 -3.87
N ALA A 619 -4.30 -21.74 -3.54
CA ALA A 619 -4.81 -21.67 -2.18
C ALA A 619 -3.88 -22.42 -1.19
N ALA A 620 -3.68 -21.85 -0.01
CA ALA A 620 -2.73 -22.32 1.01
C ALA A 620 -2.92 -23.79 1.44
N ARG A 621 -4.13 -24.34 1.28
CA ARG A 621 -4.47 -25.74 1.58
C ARG A 621 -3.91 -26.74 0.59
N TYR A 622 -3.40 -26.28 -0.58
CA TYR A 622 -2.91 -27.14 -1.66
C TYR A 622 -1.40 -27.08 -1.86
N ILE A 623 -0.73 -26.09 -1.32
CA ILE A 623 0.70 -25.86 -1.49
C ILE A 623 1.45 -26.16 -0.21
N PHE A 624 2.69 -26.63 -0.36
CA PHE A 624 3.55 -27.03 0.74
C PHE A 624 4.81 -26.18 0.78
N THR A 625 5.44 -26.12 1.93
CA THR A 625 6.72 -25.44 2.10
C THR A 625 7.59 -26.18 3.11
N GLU A 626 8.88 -25.94 3.05
CA GLU A 626 9.89 -26.39 4.01
C GLU A 626 11.02 -25.36 4.05
N LEU A 627 11.93 -25.48 5.02
CA LEU A 627 13.12 -24.63 5.05
C LEU A 627 14.01 -24.93 3.83
N SER A 628 14.51 -23.87 3.18
CA SER A 628 15.56 -24.01 2.18
C SER A 628 16.84 -24.47 2.86
N GLU A 629 17.64 -25.31 2.20
CA GLU A 629 18.88 -25.87 2.77
C GLU A 629 19.87 -24.78 3.18
N ILE A 630 19.93 -23.72 2.40
CA ILE A 630 20.77 -22.56 2.66
C ILE A 630 20.34 -21.76 3.91
N THR A 631 19.08 -21.87 4.36
CA THR A 631 18.53 -21.02 5.43
C THR A 631 19.31 -21.15 6.73
N ARG A 632 19.68 -22.36 7.16
CA ARG A 632 20.46 -22.56 8.40
C ARG A 632 21.97 -22.31 8.21
N LYS A 633 22.44 -22.08 6.98
CA LYS A 633 23.77 -21.53 6.71
C LYS A 633 23.77 -20.00 6.80
N ILE A 634 22.63 -19.36 6.54
CA ILE A 634 22.44 -17.92 6.73
C ILE A 634 22.19 -17.58 8.20
N PHE A 635 21.25 -18.29 8.83
CA PHE A 635 20.87 -18.14 10.24
C PHE A 635 21.46 -19.32 11.05
N ASN A 636 22.68 -19.14 11.53
CA ASN A 636 23.43 -20.21 12.18
C ASN A 636 22.78 -20.63 13.51
N PRO A 637 22.51 -21.94 13.74
CA PRO A 637 21.93 -22.42 15.00
C PRO A 637 22.71 -22.04 16.26
N LEU A 638 24.02 -21.83 16.16
CA LEU A 638 24.88 -21.44 17.27
C LEU A 638 24.62 -20.03 17.81
N ASP A 639 23.87 -19.22 17.04
CA ASP A 639 23.45 -17.90 17.49
C ASP A 639 22.11 -17.92 18.24
N ASP A 640 21.30 -18.97 18.09
CA ASP A 640 19.96 -19.04 18.68
C ASP A 640 19.97 -18.76 20.21
N PRO A 641 20.91 -19.27 21.03
CA PRO A 641 20.96 -18.97 22.45
C PRO A 641 21.39 -17.53 22.81
N LEU A 642 21.91 -16.77 21.84
CA LEU A 642 22.49 -15.44 22.07
C LEU A 642 21.45 -14.31 21.85
N TYR A 643 20.32 -14.62 21.21
CA TYR A 643 19.31 -13.62 20.90
C TYR A 643 18.49 -13.21 22.12
N THR A 644 18.02 -11.95 22.11
CA THR A 644 17.02 -11.47 23.05
C THR A 644 15.63 -11.77 22.47
N TYR A 645 14.89 -12.66 23.13
CA TYR A 645 13.56 -13.06 22.69
C TYR A 645 12.50 -12.14 23.30
N VAL A 646 11.50 -11.80 22.48
CA VAL A 646 10.35 -10.98 22.89
C VAL A 646 9.45 -11.81 23.80
N GLN A 647 8.93 -11.20 24.86
CA GLN A 647 7.91 -11.77 25.72
C GLN A 647 6.54 -11.19 25.31
N ASP A 648 5.60 -12.05 24.97
CA ASP A 648 4.24 -11.68 24.61
C ASP A 648 3.26 -12.55 25.41
N ASP A 649 2.47 -11.95 26.31
CA ASP A 649 1.49 -12.63 27.18
C ASP A 649 2.04 -13.88 27.93
N GLU A 650 3.17 -13.77 28.58
CA GLU A 650 3.87 -14.87 29.30
C GLU A 650 4.49 -15.93 28.37
N GLN A 651 4.36 -15.78 27.07
CA GLN A 651 4.98 -16.66 26.08
C GLN A 651 6.25 -16.00 25.50
N THR A 652 7.34 -16.76 25.49
CA THR A 652 8.55 -16.36 24.74
C THR A 652 8.32 -16.62 23.27
N VAL A 653 8.40 -15.57 22.48
CA VAL A 653 8.16 -15.60 21.03
C VAL A 653 9.44 -15.32 20.24
N GLU A 654 9.35 -14.81 19.03
CA GLU A 654 10.51 -14.54 18.17
C GLU A 654 11.53 -13.60 18.83
N PRO A 655 12.82 -13.64 18.40
CA PRO A 655 13.79 -12.66 18.86
C PRO A 655 13.46 -11.25 18.33
N GLU A 656 13.96 -10.22 18.99
CA GLU A 656 13.84 -8.82 18.52
C GLU A 656 14.33 -8.69 17.08
N TRP A 657 15.40 -9.38 16.74
CA TRP A 657 15.93 -9.52 15.37
C TRP A 657 16.85 -10.74 15.31
N TYR A 658 17.02 -11.27 14.11
CA TYR A 658 18.05 -12.26 13.80
C TYR A 658 19.32 -11.56 13.31
N LEU A 659 20.45 -12.26 13.42
CA LEU A 659 21.72 -11.85 12.82
C LEU A 659 22.17 -12.90 11.81
N PRO A 660 21.83 -12.73 10.53
CA PRO A 660 22.33 -13.60 9.48
C PRO A 660 23.83 -13.42 9.25
N VAL A 661 24.45 -14.33 8.52
CA VAL A 661 25.89 -14.30 8.18
C VAL A 661 26.23 -13.10 7.29
N LEU A 662 25.27 -12.62 6.50
CA LEU A 662 25.38 -11.45 5.62
C LEU A 662 24.08 -10.62 5.68
N PRO A 663 24.12 -9.33 5.33
CA PRO A 663 22.94 -8.45 5.47
C PRO A 663 21.82 -8.83 4.49
N MET A 664 20.85 -9.63 4.96
CA MET A 664 19.74 -10.13 4.15
C MET A 664 18.84 -9.01 3.62
N ILE A 665 18.80 -7.85 4.27
CA ILE A 665 18.10 -6.67 3.75
C ILE A 665 18.63 -6.25 2.36
N LEU A 666 19.92 -6.45 2.09
CA LEU A 666 20.55 -6.16 0.80
C LEU A 666 20.50 -7.35 -0.15
N VAL A 667 20.38 -8.57 0.34
CA VAL A 667 20.25 -9.77 -0.50
C VAL A 667 18.90 -9.78 -1.21
N ASN A 668 17.79 -9.64 -0.48
CA ASN A 668 16.43 -9.72 -1.00
C ASN A 668 15.79 -8.36 -1.24
N GLY A 669 16.45 -7.27 -0.78
CA GLY A 669 15.84 -5.96 -0.78
C GLY A 669 14.69 -5.85 0.22
N ALA A 670 14.04 -4.69 0.26
CA ALA A 670 12.87 -4.46 1.09
C ALA A 670 11.98 -3.37 0.50
N GLU A 671 10.68 -3.54 0.67
CA GLU A 671 9.67 -2.53 0.34
C GLU A 671 8.66 -2.44 1.48
N GLY A 672 8.27 -1.22 1.83
CA GLY A 672 7.29 -1.00 2.87
C GLY A 672 6.77 0.42 2.89
N ILE A 673 5.51 0.56 3.27
CA ILE A 673 4.82 1.86 3.41
C ILE A 673 4.26 1.91 4.81
N GLY A 674 4.82 2.78 5.64
CA GLY A 674 4.35 3.09 6.97
C GLY A 674 3.77 4.49 7.06
N THR A 675 3.57 4.96 8.28
CA THR A 675 3.07 6.30 8.55
C THR A 675 4.23 7.30 8.59
N GLY A 676 4.22 8.29 7.69
CA GLY A 676 5.29 9.28 7.55
C GLY A 676 6.55 8.75 6.86
N TRP A 677 6.80 7.44 6.90
CA TRP A 677 7.97 6.77 6.37
C TRP A 677 7.59 5.72 5.32
N SER A 678 8.46 5.52 4.37
CA SER A 678 8.41 4.39 3.44
C SER A 678 9.82 3.92 3.15
N THR A 679 9.96 2.70 2.64
CA THR A 679 11.25 2.16 2.25
C THR A 679 11.19 1.45 0.91
N ASN A 680 12.26 1.58 0.15
CA ASN A 680 12.50 0.82 -1.07
C ASN A 680 14.02 0.58 -1.19
N ILE A 681 14.44 -0.61 -0.81
CA ILE A 681 15.84 -1.05 -0.84
C ILE A 681 15.95 -2.11 -1.93
N PRO A 682 16.82 -1.91 -2.96
CA PRO A 682 17.02 -2.90 -4.01
C PRO A 682 17.83 -4.10 -3.52
N SER A 683 17.82 -5.16 -4.33
CA SER A 683 18.57 -6.39 -4.06
C SER A 683 19.98 -6.32 -4.65
N TYR A 684 20.93 -6.98 -4.01
CA TYR A 684 22.35 -7.04 -4.40
C TYR A 684 22.87 -8.47 -4.45
N ASN A 685 23.98 -8.66 -5.15
CA ASN A 685 24.63 -9.98 -5.24
C ASN A 685 25.25 -10.38 -3.90
N PRO A 686 24.89 -11.54 -3.34
CA PRO A 686 25.50 -12.05 -2.11
C PRO A 686 27.01 -12.15 -2.14
N LYS A 687 27.60 -12.47 -3.30
CA LYS A 687 29.08 -12.56 -3.46
C LYS A 687 29.77 -11.21 -3.27
N ASP A 688 29.16 -10.13 -3.77
CA ASP A 688 29.69 -8.77 -3.60
C ASP A 688 29.57 -8.32 -2.14
N LEU A 689 28.48 -8.71 -1.47
CA LEU A 689 28.31 -8.46 -0.03
C LEU A 689 29.38 -9.17 0.81
N VAL A 690 29.66 -10.45 0.54
CA VAL A 690 30.70 -11.20 1.20
C VAL A 690 32.09 -10.57 0.98
N THR A 691 32.35 -10.13 -0.25
CA THR A 691 33.59 -9.42 -0.60
C THR A 691 33.74 -8.15 0.23
N ASN A 692 32.70 -7.33 0.33
CA ASN A 692 32.75 -6.11 1.13
C ASN A 692 32.86 -6.37 2.64
N ILE A 693 32.23 -7.41 3.18
CA ILE A 693 32.38 -7.82 4.57
C ILE A 693 33.84 -8.20 4.84
N ARG A 694 34.51 -8.97 3.96
CA ARG A 694 35.89 -9.36 4.08
C ARG A 694 36.85 -8.17 3.99
N ARG A 695 36.52 -7.17 3.12
CA ARG A 695 37.30 -5.92 3.07
C ARG A 695 37.22 -5.16 4.39
N LEU A 696 36.02 -5.07 5.01
CA LEU A 696 35.91 -4.47 6.37
C LEU A 696 36.72 -5.25 7.42
N MET A 697 36.75 -6.59 7.36
CA MET A 697 37.57 -7.40 8.27
C MET A 697 39.05 -7.10 8.14
N ASN A 698 39.51 -6.79 6.93
CA ASN A 698 40.88 -6.45 6.62
C ASN A 698 41.23 -4.97 6.84
N GLY A 699 40.23 -4.13 7.16
CA GLY A 699 40.40 -2.69 7.29
C GLY A 699 40.55 -1.96 5.94
N GLU A 700 40.06 -2.56 4.85
CA GLU A 700 40.09 -2.01 3.50
C GLU A 700 38.80 -1.15 3.23
N GLU A 701 38.92 -0.23 2.28
CA GLU A 701 37.75 0.53 1.83
C GLU A 701 36.73 -0.36 1.11
N LEU A 702 35.43 -0.07 1.29
CA LEU A 702 34.35 -0.78 0.65
C LEU A 702 34.32 -0.49 -0.86
N GLN A 703 33.91 -1.44 -1.65
CA GLN A 703 33.66 -1.29 -3.08
C GLN A 703 32.19 -0.93 -3.33
N GLU A 704 31.94 -0.03 -4.25
CA GLU A 704 30.60 0.27 -4.73
C GLU A 704 29.97 -0.98 -5.35
N MET A 705 28.68 -1.16 -5.12
CA MET A 705 27.92 -2.29 -5.62
C MET A 705 26.79 -1.82 -6.52
N THR A 706 26.50 -2.60 -7.54
CA THR A 706 25.36 -2.41 -8.44
C THR A 706 24.21 -3.35 -8.03
N PRO A 707 22.96 -2.91 -8.00
CA PRO A 707 21.81 -3.78 -7.75
C PRO A 707 21.84 -5.02 -8.66
N TRP A 708 21.45 -6.16 -8.11
CA TRP A 708 21.48 -7.42 -8.83
C TRP A 708 20.24 -8.26 -8.46
N TYR A 709 19.69 -8.96 -9.46
CA TYR A 709 18.53 -9.80 -9.30
C TYR A 709 18.78 -11.16 -9.95
N LYS A 710 18.61 -12.23 -9.18
CA LYS A 710 18.84 -13.60 -9.64
C LYS A 710 18.03 -13.92 -10.91
N GLY A 711 18.73 -14.36 -11.95
CA GLY A 711 18.10 -14.79 -13.20
C GLY A 711 17.59 -13.67 -14.10
N TRP A 712 17.81 -12.40 -13.74
CA TRP A 712 17.46 -11.28 -14.62
C TRP A 712 18.59 -10.94 -15.59
N GLY A 713 18.25 -10.85 -16.87
CA GLY A 713 19.21 -10.62 -17.97
C GLY A 713 19.17 -9.23 -18.58
N GLY A 714 18.49 -8.24 -17.96
CA GLY A 714 18.45 -6.86 -18.46
C GLY A 714 19.66 -6.04 -18.04
N ASP A 715 19.62 -4.75 -18.36
CA ASP A 715 20.74 -3.83 -18.16
C ASP A 715 20.42 -2.73 -17.15
N LEU A 716 21.42 -2.39 -16.32
CA LEU A 716 21.37 -1.29 -15.35
C LEU A 716 22.40 -0.23 -15.75
N GLU A 717 21.93 0.97 -16.03
CA GLU A 717 22.75 2.13 -16.36
C GLU A 717 22.63 3.20 -15.27
N PRO A 718 23.73 3.70 -14.67
CA PRO A 718 23.66 4.77 -13.70
C PRO A 718 23.19 6.08 -14.35
N MET A 719 22.18 6.73 -13.75
CA MET A 719 21.66 8.03 -14.19
C MET A 719 21.98 9.17 -13.21
N GLY A 720 22.92 8.94 -12.30
CA GLY A 720 23.31 9.85 -11.21
C GLY A 720 23.61 9.07 -9.94
N PRO A 721 23.97 9.74 -8.85
CA PRO A 721 24.48 9.09 -7.65
C PRO A 721 23.50 8.16 -6.95
N GLN A 722 22.19 8.35 -7.13
CA GLN A 722 21.15 7.58 -6.44
C GLN A 722 20.07 7.04 -7.38
N LYS A 723 20.37 6.89 -8.68
CA LYS A 723 19.35 6.45 -9.63
C LYS A 723 19.95 5.61 -10.74
N PHE A 724 19.26 4.52 -11.06
CA PHE A 724 19.57 3.64 -12.20
C PHE A 724 18.42 3.64 -13.21
N LYS A 725 18.78 3.60 -14.49
CA LYS A 725 17.89 3.21 -15.57
C LYS A 725 17.90 1.68 -15.66
N VAL A 726 16.73 1.09 -15.64
CA VAL A 726 16.52 -0.36 -15.73
C VAL A 726 15.94 -0.66 -17.08
N SER A 727 16.66 -1.37 -17.92
CA SER A 727 16.25 -1.69 -19.28
C SER A 727 16.06 -3.19 -19.47
N GLY A 728 14.99 -3.56 -20.15
CA GLY A 728 14.83 -4.90 -20.71
C GLY A 728 15.72 -5.10 -21.94
N ARG A 729 15.52 -6.20 -22.66
CA ARG A 729 16.20 -6.49 -23.95
C ARG A 729 15.20 -6.64 -25.07
N ILE A 730 15.45 -5.93 -26.15
CA ILE A 730 14.68 -5.97 -27.39
C ILE A 730 15.63 -5.84 -28.57
N GLU A 731 15.49 -6.70 -29.55
CA GLU A 731 16.31 -6.69 -30.74
C GLU A 731 15.43 -6.74 -32.00
N GLN A 732 15.86 -6.10 -33.05
CA GLN A 732 15.26 -6.24 -34.38
C GLN A 732 15.82 -7.49 -35.05
N ILE A 733 14.97 -8.50 -35.25
CA ILE A 733 15.37 -9.77 -35.86
C ILE A 733 15.10 -9.82 -37.39
N ASP A 734 14.19 -8.95 -37.87
CA ASP A 734 13.84 -8.86 -39.30
C ASP A 734 13.39 -7.42 -39.58
N LEU A 735 13.20 -7.10 -40.89
CA LEU A 735 12.80 -5.76 -41.36
C LEU A 735 11.61 -5.18 -40.60
N ASN A 736 10.66 -6.02 -40.20
CA ASN A 736 9.40 -5.62 -39.54
C ASN A 736 9.13 -6.36 -38.23
N THR A 737 10.08 -7.09 -37.70
CA THR A 737 9.91 -7.94 -36.55
C THR A 737 10.92 -7.59 -35.46
N VAL A 738 10.44 -7.43 -34.24
CA VAL A 738 11.28 -7.29 -33.06
C VAL A 738 11.04 -8.45 -32.10
N GLU A 739 12.07 -8.83 -31.38
CA GLU A 739 12.04 -9.85 -30.34
C GLU A 739 12.36 -9.22 -28.98
N ILE A 740 11.48 -9.43 -28.00
CA ILE A 740 11.70 -9.02 -26.61
C ILE A 740 12.11 -10.27 -25.84
N THR A 741 13.33 -10.27 -25.31
CA THR A 741 13.91 -11.41 -24.59
C THR A 741 14.00 -11.14 -23.08
N GLU A 742 13.92 -9.87 -22.67
CA GLU A 742 13.90 -9.51 -21.26
C GLU A 742 13.05 -8.24 -21.03
N ILE A 743 12.42 -8.15 -19.84
CA ILE A 743 11.65 -6.99 -19.41
C ILE A 743 12.28 -6.37 -18.17
N PRO A 744 12.05 -5.09 -17.89
CA PRO A 744 12.58 -4.45 -16.68
C PRO A 744 12.20 -5.24 -15.41
N VAL A 745 13.14 -5.37 -14.49
CA VAL A 745 12.89 -6.07 -13.23
C VAL A 745 11.73 -5.42 -12.46
N LYS A 746 10.91 -6.23 -11.79
CA LYS A 746 9.66 -5.82 -11.13
C LYS A 746 8.57 -5.29 -12.08
N THR A 747 8.76 -5.42 -13.39
CA THR A 747 7.69 -5.35 -14.37
C THR A 747 7.23 -6.78 -14.67
N TRP A 748 5.91 -7.00 -14.70
CA TRP A 748 5.36 -8.35 -14.84
C TRP A 748 4.99 -8.64 -16.29
N THR A 749 5.15 -9.89 -16.69
CA THR A 749 4.92 -10.32 -18.09
C THR A 749 3.52 -9.98 -18.58
N ASN A 750 2.49 -10.14 -17.73
CA ASN A 750 1.11 -9.81 -18.07
C ASN A 750 0.91 -8.33 -18.35
N ASN A 751 1.59 -7.43 -17.64
CA ASN A 751 1.49 -6.00 -17.89
C ASN A 751 2.08 -5.61 -19.25
N VAL A 752 3.19 -6.25 -19.64
CA VAL A 752 3.79 -6.06 -20.97
C VAL A 752 2.87 -6.64 -22.04
N LYS A 753 2.30 -7.82 -21.82
CA LYS A 753 1.31 -8.43 -22.72
C LYS A 753 0.10 -7.54 -22.93
N GLU A 754 -0.51 -7.00 -21.89
CA GLU A 754 -1.64 -6.06 -21.97
C GLU A 754 -1.26 -4.81 -22.78
N PHE A 755 -0.06 -4.27 -22.55
CA PHE A 755 0.43 -3.14 -23.32
C PHE A 755 0.58 -3.49 -24.80
N LEU A 756 1.17 -4.64 -25.15
CA LEU A 756 1.31 -5.10 -26.54
C LEU A 756 -0.06 -5.35 -27.18
N LEU A 757 -0.99 -6.00 -26.50
CA LEU A 757 -2.35 -6.20 -26.97
C LEU A 757 -3.08 -4.87 -27.26
N SER A 758 -2.83 -3.84 -26.45
CA SER A 758 -3.35 -2.50 -26.72
C SER A 758 -2.84 -1.91 -28.03
N GLY A 759 -1.72 -2.41 -28.53
CA GLY A 759 -1.07 -2.03 -29.79
C GLY A 759 -1.82 -2.48 -31.06
N PHE A 760 -2.73 -3.47 -30.95
CA PHE A 760 -3.61 -3.87 -32.05
C PHE A 760 -4.71 -2.84 -32.35
N GLY A 761 -4.83 -1.82 -31.51
CA GLY A 761 -5.79 -0.77 -31.67
C GLY A 761 -7.23 -1.19 -31.32
N ASN A 762 -8.12 -0.22 -31.34
CA ASN A 762 -9.55 -0.39 -31.14
C ASN A 762 -10.30 0.62 -32.01
N GLU A 763 -11.63 0.72 -31.90
CA GLU A 763 -12.46 1.67 -32.66
C GLU A 763 -11.96 3.14 -32.55
N LYS A 764 -11.19 3.48 -31.50
CA LYS A 764 -10.70 4.84 -31.21
C LYS A 764 -9.20 5.04 -31.47
N THR A 765 -8.42 3.97 -31.54
CA THR A 765 -6.95 4.02 -31.69
C THR A 765 -6.49 3.21 -32.90
N GLN A 766 -5.62 3.79 -33.72
CA GLN A 766 -5.04 3.07 -34.86
C GLN A 766 -4.07 1.98 -34.38
N PRO A 767 -4.09 0.79 -34.99
CA PRO A 767 -3.16 -0.27 -34.67
C PRO A 767 -1.73 0.11 -35.06
N TRP A 768 -0.77 -0.20 -34.22
CA TRP A 768 0.66 -0.06 -34.51
C TRP A 768 1.42 -1.39 -34.45
N ILE A 769 0.79 -2.43 -33.92
CA ILE A 769 1.24 -3.82 -33.95
C ILE A 769 0.40 -4.55 -34.98
N LYS A 770 1.07 -5.34 -35.85
CA LYS A 770 0.42 -6.15 -36.85
C LYS A 770 0.12 -7.55 -36.36
N ASP A 771 1.07 -8.15 -35.63
CA ASP A 771 0.98 -9.49 -35.09
C ASP A 771 1.89 -9.65 -33.87
N MET A 772 1.60 -10.60 -32.98
CA MET A 772 2.38 -10.90 -31.79
C MET A 772 2.32 -12.40 -31.49
N GLU A 773 3.47 -12.99 -31.27
CA GLU A 773 3.63 -14.38 -30.83
C GLU A 773 4.28 -14.42 -29.44
N GLU A 774 3.85 -15.33 -28.61
CA GLU A 774 4.39 -15.58 -27.27
C GLU A 774 5.07 -16.96 -27.25
N HIS A 775 6.33 -16.99 -26.90
CA HIS A 775 7.15 -18.21 -26.85
C HIS A 775 7.80 -18.37 -25.47
N HIS A 776 7.04 -18.07 -24.39
CA HIS A 776 7.53 -18.18 -23.03
C HIS A 776 7.74 -19.66 -22.67
N THR A 777 8.91 -19.92 -22.05
CA THR A 777 9.21 -21.17 -21.35
C THR A 777 9.66 -20.80 -19.92
N THR A 778 10.92 -21.01 -19.59
CA THR A 778 11.56 -20.49 -18.37
C THR A 778 12.02 -19.03 -18.56
N SER A 779 12.19 -18.59 -19.81
CA SER A 779 12.59 -17.24 -20.20
C SER A 779 11.45 -16.51 -20.92
N ILE A 780 11.47 -15.18 -20.85
CA ILE A 780 10.52 -14.32 -21.55
C ILE A 780 10.91 -14.23 -23.03
N ARG A 781 9.91 -14.39 -23.90
CA ARG A 781 10.09 -14.21 -25.33
C ARG A 781 8.79 -13.77 -26.00
N PHE A 782 8.75 -12.52 -26.47
CA PHE A 782 7.70 -11.99 -27.33
C PHE A 782 8.29 -11.69 -28.71
N VAL A 783 7.62 -12.16 -29.75
CA VAL A 783 7.94 -11.81 -31.13
C VAL A 783 6.83 -10.91 -31.66
N VAL A 784 7.16 -9.68 -32.03
CA VAL A 784 6.18 -8.65 -32.40
C VAL A 784 6.45 -8.17 -33.81
N LYS A 785 5.44 -8.27 -34.69
CA LYS A 785 5.48 -7.82 -36.06
C LYS A 785 4.84 -6.44 -36.23
N LEU A 786 5.53 -5.53 -36.86
CA LEU A 786 5.10 -4.15 -37.15
C LEU A 786 4.90 -3.94 -38.65
N THR A 787 4.29 -2.82 -39.01
CA THR A 787 4.36 -2.33 -40.40
C THR A 787 5.66 -1.57 -40.61
N ASP A 788 6.11 -1.45 -41.89
CA ASP A 788 7.37 -0.73 -42.22
C ASP A 788 7.38 0.70 -41.64
N ALA A 789 6.26 1.41 -41.74
CA ALA A 789 6.12 2.77 -41.23
C ALA A 789 6.24 2.83 -39.70
N GLU A 790 5.60 1.89 -38.97
CA GLU A 790 5.67 1.83 -37.49
C GLU A 790 7.05 1.32 -37.03
N MET A 791 7.71 0.44 -37.77
CA MET A 791 9.09 0.05 -37.47
C MET A 791 10.03 1.24 -37.56
N GLN A 792 9.99 2.02 -38.66
CA GLN A 792 10.80 3.23 -38.81
C GLN A 792 10.54 4.25 -37.72
N LYS A 793 9.28 4.40 -37.31
CA LYS A 793 8.89 5.26 -36.19
C LYS A 793 9.42 4.74 -34.86
N SER A 794 9.36 3.43 -34.65
CA SER A 794 9.86 2.79 -33.43
C SER A 794 11.37 2.91 -33.28
N LEU A 795 12.11 2.78 -34.40
CA LEU A 795 13.56 3.00 -34.45
C LEU A 795 13.95 4.45 -34.12
N ARG A 796 13.16 5.44 -34.59
CA ARG A 796 13.41 6.87 -34.29
C ARG A 796 13.14 7.21 -32.81
N ILE A 797 12.15 6.60 -32.21
CA ILE A 797 11.80 6.81 -30.77
C ILE A 797 12.82 6.06 -29.90
N GLY A 798 13.36 4.97 -30.36
CA GLY A 798 14.08 3.96 -29.62
C GLY A 798 13.16 2.78 -29.26
N LEU A 799 13.62 1.55 -29.54
CA LEU A 799 12.82 0.35 -29.32
C LEU A 799 12.45 0.18 -27.83
N LEU A 800 13.40 0.40 -26.93
CA LEU A 800 13.18 0.29 -25.49
C LEU A 800 12.09 1.24 -24.99
N GLU A 801 12.10 2.50 -25.42
CA GLU A 801 11.11 3.52 -25.06
C GLU A 801 9.76 3.25 -25.72
N ARG A 802 9.76 2.86 -26.99
CA ARG A 802 8.51 2.56 -27.71
C ARG A 802 7.74 1.41 -27.09
N PHE A 803 8.45 0.37 -26.68
CA PHE A 803 7.87 -0.82 -26.07
C PHE A 803 7.74 -0.73 -24.53
N LYS A 804 8.07 0.43 -23.95
CA LYS A 804 8.03 0.69 -22.50
C LYS A 804 8.87 -0.32 -21.69
N LEU A 805 10.00 -0.73 -22.26
CA LEU A 805 10.95 -1.65 -21.63
C LEU A 805 12.03 -0.90 -20.82
N VAL A 806 11.72 0.30 -20.36
CA VAL A 806 12.57 1.12 -19.51
C VAL A 806 11.81 1.50 -18.26
N SER A 807 12.45 1.33 -17.12
CA SER A 807 11.99 1.82 -15.82
C SER A 807 13.14 2.51 -15.07
N SER A 808 12.88 3.05 -13.90
CA SER A 808 13.91 3.66 -13.07
C SER A 808 13.93 3.07 -11.68
N LEU A 809 15.11 2.80 -11.15
CA LEU A 809 15.35 2.35 -9.80
C LEU A 809 16.02 3.50 -9.01
N SER A 810 15.43 3.90 -7.88
CA SER A 810 15.95 4.96 -7.04
C SER A 810 16.48 4.40 -5.73
N LEU A 811 17.65 4.86 -5.31
CA LEU A 811 18.27 4.57 -4.02
C LEU A 811 17.99 5.67 -2.97
N ALA A 812 17.17 6.67 -3.31
CA ALA A 812 16.95 7.84 -2.46
C ALA A 812 16.03 7.57 -1.25
N ASN A 813 15.42 6.39 -1.15
CA ASN A 813 14.46 6.05 -0.12
C ASN A 813 14.78 4.72 0.56
N MET A 814 16.00 4.59 1.06
CA MET A 814 16.43 3.42 1.84
C MET A 814 16.25 3.72 3.32
N VAL A 815 15.20 3.17 3.91
CA VAL A 815 14.83 3.37 5.31
C VAL A 815 14.73 2.02 6.00
N ALA A 816 15.32 1.90 7.19
CA ALA A 816 15.24 0.71 8.02
C ALA A 816 15.34 1.08 9.51
N PHE A 817 14.93 0.18 10.39
CA PHE A 817 15.27 0.31 11.79
C PHE A 817 16.77 0.03 12.00
N ASP A 818 17.46 0.96 12.64
CA ASP A 818 18.88 0.82 12.99
C ASP A 818 19.06 -0.24 14.09
N PRO A 819 20.31 -0.62 14.44
CA PRO A 819 20.56 -1.59 15.51
C PRO A 819 20.02 -1.17 16.89
N MET A 820 19.74 0.11 17.10
CA MET A 820 19.16 0.65 18.34
C MET A 820 17.62 0.72 18.29
N GLY A 821 16.98 0.20 17.25
CA GLY A 821 15.53 0.21 17.08
C GLY A 821 14.94 1.55 16.67
N ARG A 822 15.71 2.48 16.11
CA ARG A 822 15.25 3.79 15.63
C ARG A 822 15.15 3.79 14.10
N ILE A 823 14.16 4.47 13.55
CA ILE A 823 14.04 4.63 12.10
C ILE A 823 15.18 5.50 11.59
N LYS A 824 15.97 4.97 10.66
CA LYS A 824 17.09 5.64 10.03
C LYS A 824 16.95 5.62 8.51
N LYS A 825 17.15 6.77 7.88
CA LYS A 825 17.30 6.86 6.43
C LYS A 825 18.78 6.72 6.08
N TYR A 826 19.09 5.73 5.27
CA TYR A 826 20.43 5.47 4.76
C TYR A 826 20.65 6.21 3.44
N ASN A 827 21.75 6.93 3.33
CA ASN A 827 22.09 7.67 2.11
C ASN A 827 22.84 6.81 1.10
N ASP A 828 23.50 5.76 1.58
CA ASP A 828 24.29 4.83 0.80
C ASP A 828 24.10 3.40 1.30
N VAL A 829 24.19 2.45 0.39
CA VAL A 829 24.18 1.00 0.68
C VAL A 829 25.35 0.58 1.58
N LEU A 830 26.50 1.24 1.43
CA LEU A 830 27.69 0.96 2.22
C LEU A 830 27.49 1.30 3.71
N GLU A 831 26.65 2.28 4.04
CA GLU A 831 26.28 2.56 5.44
C GLU A 831 25.51 1.37 6.07
N ILE A 832 24.64 0.72 5.29
CA ILE A 832 23.87 -0.45 5.73
C ILE A 832 24.85 -1.60 6.07
N ILE A 833 25.85 -1.83 5.23
CA ILE A 833 26.86 -2.88 5.45
C ILE A 833 27.66 -2.58 6.73
N LYS A 834 28.05 -1.32 6.97
CA LYS A 834 28.79 -0.91 8.16
C LYS A 834 27.99 -1.13 9.45
N ASP A 835 26.73 -0.65 9.50
CA ASP A 835 25.86 -0.83 10.67
C ASP A 835 25.64 -2.31 10.98
N PHE A 836 25.45 -3.14 9.97
CA PHE A 836 25.35 -4.58 10.11
C PHE A 836 26.66 -5.21 10.59
N TYR A 837 27.80 -4.83 10.00
CA TYR A 837 29.11 -5.43 10.26
C TYR A 837 29.51 -5.32 11.73
N TYR A 838 29.40 -4.14 12.34
CA TYR A 838 29.84 -3.93 13.72
C TYR A 838 29.03 -4.77 14.71
N VAL A 839 27.73 -4.81 14.56
CA VAL A 839 26.86 -5.64 15.41
C VAL A 839 27.15 -7.12 15.21
N ARG A 840 27.30 -7.55 13.95
CA ARG A 840 27.57 -8.96 13.65
C ARG A 840 28.92 -9.42 14.19
N LEU A 841 29.96 -8.61 14.09
CA LEU A 841 31.28 -8.92 14.65
C LEU A 841 31.21 -9.07 16.16
N GLU A 842 30.51 -8.19 16.88
CA GLU A 842 30.28 -8.30 18.32
C GLU A 842 29.60 -9.63 18.67
N TYR A 843 28.62 -10.04 17.91
CA TYR A 843 27.90 -11.31 18.14
C TYR A 843 28.75 -12.55 17.80
N TYR A 844 29.69 -12.46 16.88
CA TYR A 844 30.69 -13.54 16.71
C TYR A 844 31.61 -13.65 17.93
N GLN A 845 31.96 -12.55 18.57
CA GLN A 845 32.71 -12.60 19.84
C GLN A 845 31.82 -13.23 20.93
N LYS A 846 30.59 -12.82 21.09
CA LYS A 846 29.63 -13.43 22.03
C LYS A 846 29.42 -14.93 21.76
N ARG A 847 29.34 -15.34 20.49
CA ARG A 847 29.25 -16.76 20.12
C ARG A 847 30.51 -17.52 20.57
N LYS A 848 31.68 -16.97 20.31
CA LYS A 848 32.95 -17.58 20.75
C LYS A 848 32.98 -17.73 22.26
N ASP A 849 32.63 -16.71 23.01
CA ASP A 849 32.61 -16.72 24.47
C ASP A 849 31.62 -17.78 24.99
N TYR A 850 30.40 -17.80 24.47
CA TYR A 850 29.39 -18.79 24.82
C TYR A 850 29.81 -20.24 24.50
N MET A 851 30.40 -20.46 23.34
CA MET A 851 30.91 -21.79 22.95
C MET A 851 32.09 -22.19 23.83
N THR A 852 32.98 -21.27 24.20
CA THR A 852 34.09 -21.50 25.09
C THR A 852 33.60 -21.91 26.47
N ASP A 853 32.67 -21.16 27.06
CA ASP A 853 32.06 -21.47 28.36
C ASP A 853 31.37 -22.84 28.34
N ASN A 854 30.61 -23.12 27.28
CA ASN A 854 29.93 -24.41 27.14
C ASN A 854 30.91 -25.58 27.02
N LEU A 855 31.99 -25.46 26.22
CA LEU A 855 33.00 -26.48 26.10
C LEU A 855 33.77 -26.67 27.43
N GLN A 856 34.07 -25.59 28.15
CA GLN A 856 34.68 -25.64 29.48
C GLN A 856 33.79 -26.37 30.48
N ASN A 857 32.48 -26.09 30.49
CA ASN A 857 31.52 -26.75 31.36
C ASN A 857 31.40 -28.26 31.04
N GLN A 858 31.34 -28.61 29.73
CA GLN A 858 31.35 -30.02 29.30
C GLN A 858 32.63 -30.73 29.68
N LEU A 859 33.76 -30.07 29.54
CA LEU A 859 35.07 -30.62 29.93
C LEU A 859 35.14 -30.88 31.44
N LEU A 860 34.67 -29.92 32.24
CA LEU A 860 34.59 -30.07 33.70
C LEU A 860 33.67 -31.24 34.08
N MET A 861 32.49 -31.33 33.46
CA MET A 861 31.55 -32.43 33.71
C MET A 861 32.15 -33.79 33.39
N LEU A 862 32.81 -33.96 32.23
CA LEU A 862 33.50 -35.20 31.85
C LEU A 862 34.66 -35.52 32.78
N SER A 863 35.38 -34.50 33.24
CA SER A 863 36.47 -34.68 34.23
C SER A 863 35.94 -35.18 35.57
N GLU A 864 34.83 -34.62 36.05
CA GLU A 864 34.17 -35.05 37.26
C GLU A 864 33.60 -36.47 37.15
N GLN A 865 32.99 -36.82 36.00
CA GLN A 865 32.52 -38.19 35.70
C GLN A 865 33.68 -39.19 35.70
N ALA A 866 34.79 -38.87 35.05
CA ALA A 866 36.00 -39.71 35.04
C ALA A 866 36.54 -39.90 36.45
N ARG A 867 36.60 -38.79 37.24
CA ARG A 867 37.07 -38.85 38.64
C ARG A 867 36.15 -39.74 39.51
N PHE A 868 34.83 -39.61 39.32
CA PHE A 868 33.83 -40.41 40.03
C PHE A 868 34.00 -41.91 39.74
N ILE A 869 34.09 -42.30 38.46
CA ILE A 869 34.30 -43.72 38.07
C ILE A 869 35.64 -44.25 38.58
N LYS A 870 36.72 -43.45 38.46
CA LYS A 870 38.02 -43.84 38.96
C LYS A 870 38.00 -44.13 40.47
N MET A 871 37.39 -43.25 41.26
CA MET A 871 37.26 -43.43 42.71
C MET A 871 36.43 -44.65 43.09
N ILE A 872 35.44 -45.02 42.30
CA ILE A 872 34.66 -46.25 42.50
C ILE A 872 35.51 -47.48 42.17
N ILE A 873 36.25 -47.49 41.06
CA ILE A 873 37.10 -48.59 40.63
C ILE A 873 38.23 -48.82 41.66
N GLU A 874 38.86 -47.76 42.19
CA GLU A 874 39.91 -47.78 43.20
C GLU A 874 39.36 -48.02 44.63
N LYS A 875 38.02 -48.23 44.79
CA LYS A 875 37.38 -48.47 46.09
C LYS A 875 37.50 -47.31 47.09
N GLN A 876 37.75 -46.09 46.59
CA GLN A 876 37.80 -44.89 47.44
C GLN A 876 36.40 -44.34 47.70
N LEU A 877 35.46 -44.57 46.81
CA LEU A 877 34.07 -44.19 46.95
C LEU A 877 33.16 -45.43 46.78
N SER A 878 32.27 -45.70 47.76
CA SER A 878 31.26 -46.77 47.66
C SER A 878 29.88 -46.19 47.57
N VAL A 879 29.15 -46.51 46.49
CA VAL A 879 27.75 -46.05 46.22
C VAL A 879 26.72 -47.10 46.65
N ALA A 880 27.16 -48.36 46.95
CA ALA A 880 26.24 -49.44 47.28
C ALA A 880 25.72 -49.32 48.76
N ASN A 881 24.45 -49.64 48.98
CA ASN A 881 23.79 -49.67 50.30
C ASN A 881 23.74 -48.35 51.08
N LYS A 882 23.79 -47.18 50.38
CA LYS A 882 23.70 -45.86 51.02
C LYS A 882 22.40 -45.13 50.62
N LYS A 883 21.83 -44.38 51.60
CA LYS A 883 20.69 -43.50 51.33
C LYS A 883 21.16 -42.33 50.43
N LYS A 884 20.27 -41.81 49.53
CA LYS A 884 20.54 -40.69 48.62
C LYS A 884 21.19 -39.49 49.32
N LYS A 885 20.71 -39.13 50.53
CA LYS A 885 21.27 -38.06 51.36
C LYS A 885 22.73 -38.33 51.80
N GLN A 886 23.08 -39.55 52.08
CA GLN A 886 24.45 -39.93 52.43
C GLN A 886 25.39 -39.91 51.23
N LEU A 887 24.86 -40.22 50.04
CA LEU A 887 25.63 -40.13 48.80
C LEU A 887 25.96 -38.70 48.45
N VAL A 888 24.99 -37.79 48.59
CA VAL A 888 25.16 -36.35 48.35
C VAL A 888 26.20 -35.79 49.31
N ALA A 889 26.10 -36.11 50.62
CA ALA A 889 27.11 -35.68 51.60
C ALA A 889 28.51 -36.16 51.30
N LEU A 890 28.67 -37.39 50.80
CA LEU A 890 29.98 -37.91 50.36
C LEU A 890 30.51 -37.20 49.13
N LEU A 891 29.64 -36.85 48.16
CA LEU A 891 30.03 -36.09 46.97
C LEU A 891 30.47 -34.67 47.33
N GLU A 892 29.82 -34.06 48.32
CA GLU A 892 30.22 -32.77 48.88
C GLU A 892 31.56 -32.85 49.66
N GLU A 893 31.75 -33.89 50.45
CA GLU A 893 33.01 -34.15 51.18
C GLU A 893 34.22 -34.30 50.21
N HIS A 894 33.99 -34.95 49.07
CA HIS A 894 34.98 -35.10 48.00
C HIS A 894 35.04 -33.92 47.03
N ASN A 895 34.32 -32.79 47.29
CA ASN A 895 34.28 -31.58 46.51
C ASN A 895 33.93 -31.83 45.02
N PHE A 896 32.91 -32.62 44.76
CA PHE A 896 32.36 -32.73 43.38
C PHE A 896 31.57 -31.50 43.02
N THR A 897 31.73 -31.03 41.81
CA THR A 897 31.05 -29.83 41.30
C THR A 897 29.57 -30.11 41.11
N LYS A 898 28.71 -29.18 41.59
CA LYS A 898 27.25 -29.19 41.35
C LYS A 898 26.95 -28.59 39.99
N PHE A 899 26.04 -29.20 39.22
CA PHE A 899 25.59 -28.67 37.94
C PHE A 899 24.09 -28.45 37.93
N SER A 900 23.63 -27.37 37.28
CA SER A 900 22.25 -27.15 36.97
C SER A 900 21.77 -28.13 35.88
N LYS A 901 20.45 -28.20 35.63
CA LYS A 901 19.87 -29.00 34.52
C LYS A 901 20.46 -28.59 33.18
N ASP A 902 20.83 -27.32 33.00
CA ASP A 902 21.46 -26.78 31.78
C ASP A 902 22.97 -27.06 31.66
N GLY A 903 23.55 -27.83 32.58
CA GLY A 903 24.99 -28.20 32.52
C GLY A 903 25.95 -27.09 32.96
N LYS A 904 25.46 -26.05 33.66
CA LYS A 904 26.31 -24.98 34.23
C LYS A 904 26.74 -25.31 35.67
N PRO A 905 27.98 -25.07 36.06
CA PRO A 905 28.43 -25.29 37.42
C PRO A 905 27.81 -24.26 38.36
N ILE A 906 27.26 -24.72 39.48
CA ILE A 906 26.62 -23.89 40.53
C ILE A 906 27.68 -23.42 41.50
N LYS A 907 27.96 -22.11 41.58
CA LYS A 907 29.04 -21.52 42.37
C LYS A 907 28.64 -21.07 43.77
N SER A 908 27.37 -20.85 44.05
CA SER A 908 26.88 -20.38 45.35
C SER A 908 25.54 -21.02 45.75
N SER A 909 25.28 -21.03 47.06
CA SER A 909 23.98 -21.53 47.61
C SER A 909 22.77 -20.65 47.25
N GLU A 910 23.00 -19.40 46.83
CA GLU A 910 21.95 -18.47 46.40
C GLU A 910 21.47 -18.78 44.99
N GLU A 911 22.31 -19.34 44.12
CA GLU A 911 21.93 -19.78 42.76
C GLU A 911 21.02 -21.02 42.79
N LEU A 912 20.95 -21.74 43.88
CA LEU A 912 20.05 -22.87 44.09
C LEU A 912 18.57 -22.42 44.40
N LEU A 913 18.40 -21.18 44.87
CA LEU A 913 17.08 -20.62 45.23
C LEU A 913 16.38 -19.87 44.10
N THR A 914 17.11 -19.46 43.08
CA THR A 914 16.55 -18.73 41.94
C THR A 914 16.10 -19.63 40.77
N GLY A 915 16.30 -20.95 40.86
CA GLY A 915 15.86 -21.92 39.88
C GLY A 915 14.43 -22.47 40.05
N GLU A 916 13.62 -21.90 40.97
CA GLU A 916 12.27 -22.40 41.26
C GLU A 916 11.17 -21.99 40.27
N ASP A 917 11.50 -21.17 39.24
CA ASP A 917 10.47 -20.67 38.31
C ASP A 917 10.37 -21.43 36.97
N ALA A 918 11.00 -22.62 36.85
CA ALA A 918 11.04 -23.35 35.58
C ALA A 918 10.33 -24.73 35.54
N ASP A 919 9.66 -25.13 36.62
CA ASP A 919 9.08 -26.48 36.74
C ASP A 919 7.54 -26.53 36.78
N GLU A 920 6.82 -25.86 35.89
CA GLU A 920 5.37 -26.08 35.69
C GLU A 920 4.97 -26.26 34.22
N GLU A 921 5.70 -27.05 33.44
CA GLU A 921 5.21 -27.52 32.12
C GLU A 921 5.79 -28.88 31.73
N GLU A 922 5.50 -29.93 32.49
CA GLU A 922 5.54 -31.32 32.00
C GLU A 922 4.54 -32.19 32.76
N GLU A 923 3.24 -31.94 32.62
CA GLU A 923 2.24 -32.98 32.82
C GLU A 923 1.26 -32.99 31.66
N THR A 924 1.06 -34.22 31.14
CA THR A 924 0.00 -34.68 30.23
C THR A 924 0.35 -34.73 28.73
N GLN A 925 0.98 -35.80 28.33
CA GLN A 925 0.60 -36.59 27.17
C GLN A 925 0.61 -38.06 27.54
N GLU A 926 -0.47 -38.52 28.18
CA GLU A 926 -0.84 -39.91 28.16
C GLU A 926 -1.79 -40.17 26.99
N GLN A 927 -1.38 -41.08 26.15
CA GLN A 927 -2.17 -41.65 25.06
C GLN A 927 -3.33 -42.50 25.62
N GLU A 928 -4.51 -42.30 25.11
CA GLU A 928 -5.62 -43.23 25.17
C GLU A 928 -5.24 -44.51 24.44
N GLY A 929 -5.40 -45.61 25.15
CA GLY A 929 -5.36 -46.97 24.60
C GLY A 929 -6.08 -47.89 25.56
N ASP A 930 -7.16 -48.44 25.08
CA ASP A 930 -8.21 -49.23 25.68
C ASP A 930 -7.79 -50.50 26.40
N GLU A 931 -8.76 -50.93 27.26
CA GLU A 931 -9.19 -52.29 27.70
C GLU A 931 -8.70 -52.86 29.05
N ASP A 932 -9.59 -52.76 29.97
CA ASP A 932 -10.43 -53.88 30.59
C ASP A 932 -9.84 -54.73 31.74
N VAL A 933 -10.66 -54.75 32.82
CA VAL A 933 -10.89 -55.82 33.78
C VAL A 933 -9.97 -56.04 35.00
N GLY A 934 -10.54 -55.79 36.16
CA GLY A 934 -10.43 -56.75 37.24
C GLY A 934 -9.93 -56.31 38.60
N ASN A 935 -10.80 -55.71 39.39
CA ASN A 935 -11.22 -56.07 40.77
C ASN A 935 -10.20 -56.54 41.83
N THR A 936 -10.43 -55.98 43.02
CA THR A 936 -10.31 -56.39 44.42
C THR A 936 -9.20 -55.91 45.34
N SER A 937 -9.74 -55.18 46.30
CA SER A 937 -9.66 -55.23 47.75
C SER A 937 -8.41 -54.79 48.53
N VAL A 938 -8.62 -53.69 49.21
CA VAL A 938 -8.53 -53.45 50.69
C VAL A 938 -7.38 -54.09 51.48
N ALA A 939 -6.56 -53.25 52.07
CA ALA A 939 -6.33 -53.30 53.52
C ALA A 939 -5.51 -52.11 54.01
N ASN A 940 -6.09 -51.46 54.99
CA ASN A 940 -5.51 -50.58 56.00
C ASN A 940 -4.21 -51.09 56.63
N ILE A 941 -3.34 -50.16 57.15
CA ILE A 941 -2.98 -50.05 58.55
C ILE A 941 -1.84 -48.99 58.73
N GLN A 942 -2.20 -47.94 59.46
CA GLN A 942 -1.61 -47.27 60.64
C GLN A 942 -0.33 -46.45 60.59
N GLU A 943 -0.58 -45.26 61.02
CA GLU A 943 0.10 -44.21 61.69
C GLU A 943 1.48 -44.55 62.32
N GLY A 944 2.42 -43.65 62.12
CA GLY A 944 3.61 -43.45 62.93
C GLY A 944 4.06 -41.99 62.75
N GLU A 945 4.13 -41.25 63.86
CA GLU A 945 4.36 -39.83 64.01
C GLU A 945 5.73 -39.34 63.45
N PRO A 946 5.89 -38.02 63.21
CA PRO A 946 6.97 -37.48 62.44
C PRO A 946 8.13 -37.07 63.27
N GLU A 947 9.29 -37.60 62.97
CA GLU A 947 10.55 -36.94 63.32
C GLU A 947 10.79 -35.75 62.40
N GLN A 948 10.94 -34.57 62.96
CA GLN A 948 11.41 -33.36 62.30
C GLN A 948 12.79 -33.57 61.65
N ALA A 949 12.80 -33.97 60.37
CA ALA A 949 13.98 -33.91 59.54
C ALA A 949 13.87 -32.63 58.64
N ALA A 950 14.88 -31.75 58.77
CA ALA A 950 15.01 -30.56 57.91
C ALA A 950 14.83 -30.97 56.46
N HIS A 951 13.86 -30.35 55.79
CA HIS A 951 13.62 -30.47 54.34
C HIS A 951 14.85 -29.94 53.62
N VAL A 952 15.70 -30.82 53.10
CA VAL A 952 16.70 -30.48 52.09
C VAL A 952 15.96 -30.33 50.77
N PRO A 953 16.02 -29.20 50.09
CA PRO A 953 15.35 -29.00 48.83
C PRO A 953 15.67 -30.08 47.82
N GLU A 954 14.69 -30.56 47.08
CA GLU A 954 14.83 -31.59 46.03
C GLU A 954 15.83 -31.20 44.95
N THR A 955 16.02 -29.91 44.75
CA THR A 955 16.98 -29.27 43.86
C THR A 955 18.47 -29.65 44.17
N ILE A 956 18.81 -29.89 45.39
CA ILE A 956 20.19 -30.30 45.78
C ILE A 956 20.45 -31.75 45.32
N TYR A 957 19.44 -32.60 45.28
CA TYR A 957 19.59 -33.98 44.81
C TYR A 957 19.75 -34.03 43.30
N SER A 958 19.07 -33.16 42.54
CA SER A 958 19.17 -33.11 41.08
C SER A 958 20.52 -32.57 40.58
N SER A 959 21.22 -31.77 41.37
CA SER A 959 22.51 -31.15 40.97
C SER A 959 23.66 -32.14 40.80
N TYR A 960 23.52 -33.40 41.27
CA TYR A 960 24.46 -34.49 41.07
C TYR A 960 23.95 -35.60 40.16
N ASP A 961 22.81 -35.43 39.47
CA ASP A 961 22.25 -36.47 38.61
C ASP A 961 23.16 -36.88 37.45
N TYR A 962 24.07 -35.98 37.04
CA TYR A 962 25.08 -36.27 36.03
C TYR A 962 26.09 -37.37 36.46
N LEU A 963 26.23 -37.64 37.79
CA LEU A 963 27.00 -38.70 38.40
C LEU A 963 26.13 -39.88 38.84
N LEU A 964 25.10 -39.59 39.62
CA LEU A 964 24.23 -40.58 40.25
C LEU A 964 23.22 -41.24 39.28
N GLY A 965 22.92 -40.58 38.19
CA GLY A 965 22.09 -41.10 37.10
C GLY A 965 22.84 -42.04 36.13
N MET A 966 24.12 -42.29 36.37
CA MET A 966 24.88 -43.20 35.49
C MET A 966 24.45 -44.64 35.72
N ALA A 967 24.22 -45.40 34.64
CA ALA A 967 23.88 -46.80 34.71
C ALA A 967 25.01 -47.61 35.34
N ILE A 968 24.67 -48.65 36.16
CA ILE A 968 25.66 -49.44 36.89
C ILE A 968 26.71 -50.06 35.97
N TRP A 969 26.35 -50.53 34.76
CA TRP A 969 27.32 -51.05 33.80
C TRP A 969 28.26 -49.96 33.19
N SER A 970 28.00 -48.68 33.46
CA SER A 970 28.85 -47.58 33.08
C SER A 970 30.02 -47.33 34.08
N LEU A 971 30.01 -48.02 35.19
CA LEU A 971 31.04 -47.90 36.22
C LEU A 971 32.18 -48.92 35.96
N THR A 972 32.64 -48.98 34.70
CA THR A 972 33.68 -49.94 34.24
C THR A 972 34.91 -49.22 33.74
N TYR A 973 36.05 -49.94 33.72
CA TYR A 973 37.33 -49.39 33.20
C TYR A 973 37.21 -48.97 31.73
N GLU A 974 36.49 -49.74 30.92
CA GLU A 974 36.24 -49.39 29.50
C GLU A 974 35.47 -48.07 29.36
N ARG A 975 34.46 -47.83 30.21
CA ARG A 975 33.70 -46.56 30.19
C ARG A 975 34.59 -45.40 30.68
N PHE A 976 35.40 -45.59 31.67
CA PHE A 976 36.42 -44.61 32.10
C PHE A 976 37.34 -44.20 30.94
N MET A 977 37.89 -45.17 30.21
CA MET A 977 38.75 -44.89 29.05
C MET A 977 38.00 -44.14 27.96
N ARG A 978 36.69 -44.49 27.71
CA ARG A 978 35.88 -43.78 26.74
C ARG A 978 35.59 -42.33 27.16
N ILE A 979 35.31 -42.07 28.42
CA ILE A 979 35.10 -40.71 28.94
C ILE A 979 36.39 -39.90 28.85
N MET A 980 37.54 -40.50 29.15
CA MET A 980 38.85 -39.86 28.98
C MET A 980 39.11 -39.48 27.52
N GLN A 981 38.79 -40.37 26.58
CA GLN A 981 38.87 -40.06 25.14
C GLN A 981 37.91 -38.92 24.72
N GLN A 982 36.71 -38.91 25.24
CA GLN A 982 35.74 -37.83 24.99
C GLN A 982 36.22 -36.49 25.58
N ARG A 983 36.81 -36.52 26.79
CA ARG A 983 37.39 -35.34 27.40
C ARG A 983 38.55 -34.79 26.55
N ASP A 984 39.47 -35.64 26.13
CA ASP A 984 40.64 -35.24 25.33
C ASP A 984 40.18 -34.67 23.95
N GLN A 985 39.13 -35.23 23.37
CA GLN A 985 38.52 -34.69 22.16
C GLN A 985 37.91 -33.31 22.41
N LYS A 986 37.18 -33.11 23.52
CA LYS A 986 36.61 -31.81 23.88
C LYS A 986 37.67 -30.77 24.23
N GLU A 987 38.75 -31.16 24.82
CA GLU A 987 39.92 -30.30 25.08
C GLU A 987 40.57 -29.84 23.76
N ALA A 988 40.70 -30.74 22.79
CA ALA A 988 41.19 -30.40 21.45
C ALA A 988 40.24 -29.44 20.72
N GLU A 989 38.92 -29.66 20.82
CA GLU A 989 37.89 -28.73 20.28
C GLU A 989 38.00 -27.34 20.93
N LEU A 990 38.16 -27.26 22.26
CA LEU A 990 38.32 -26.01 22.99
C LEU A 990 39.58 -25.25 22.55
N ASN A 991 40.73 -25.95 22.46
CA ASN A 991 41.98 -25.35 22.03
C ASN A 991 41.92 -24.85 20.59
N ALA A 992 41.26 -25.59 19.69
CA ALA A 992 40.99 -25.16 18.31
C ALA A 992 40.09 -23.90 18.25
N LEU A 993 39.08 -23.82 19.11
CA LEU A 993 38.22 -22.64 19.21
C LEU A 993 38.96 -21.42 19.77
N LEU A 994 39.76 -21.61 20.81
CA LEU A 994 40.56 -20.53 21.43
C LEU A 994 41.57 -19.92 20.44
N SER A 995 42.13 -20.73 19.53
CA SER A 995 43.05 -20.27 18.50
C SER A 995 42.42 -19.43 17.41
N LYS A 996 41.11 -19.49 17.23
CA LYS A 996 40.34 -18.73 16.20
C LYS A 996 39.88 -17.39 16.75
N SER A 997 40.00 -16.33 15.95
CA SER A 997 39.38 -15.03 16.23
C SER A 997 37.89 -15.02 15.87
N ALA A 998 37.14 -14.00 16.31
CA ALA A 998 35.77 -13.79 15.88
C ALA A 998 35.66 -13.64 14.36
N LYS A 999 36.65 -12.99 13.73
CA LYS A 999 36.73 -12.84 12.27
C LYS A 999 36.96 -14.17 11.56
N ASP A 1000 37.74 -15.07 12.14
CA ASP A 1000 37.99 -16.40 11.56
C ASP A 1000 36.71 -17.25 11.60
N LEU A 1001 35.93 -17.19 12.68
CA LEU A 1001 34.65 -17.87 12.78
C LEU A 1001 33.67 -17.34 11.74
N TRP A 1002 33.65 -16.02 11.56
CA TRP A 1002 32.78 -15.42 10.52
C TRP A 1002 33.22 -15.80 9.10
N ASN A 1003 34.51 -15.79 8.82
CA ASN A 1003 35.03 -16.22 7.53
C ASN A 1003 34.70 -17.70 7.23
N GLN A 1004 34.76 -18.58 8.24
CA GLN A 1004 34.33 -19.97 8.07
C GLN A 1004 32.84 -20.06 7.69
N ASP A 1005 31.99 -19.35 8.41
CA ASP A 1005 30.52 -19.32 8.08
C ASP A 1005 30.26 -18.74 6.68
N LEU A 1006 31.02 -17.71 6.26
CA LEU A 1006 30.92 -17.14 4.90
C LEU A 1006 31.37 -18.14 3.83
N ASP A 1007 32.42 -18.94 4.08
CA ASP A 1007 32.83 -19.98 3.14
C ASP A 1007 31.78 -21.10 3.01
N GLU A 1008 31.21 -21.53 4.13
CA GLU A 1008 30.07 -22.49 4.11
C GLU A 1008 28.82 -21.94 3.38
N PHE A 1009 28.55 -20.65 3.61
CA PHE A 1009 27.47 -19.98 2.90
C PHE A 1009 27.72 -19.92 1.40
N LEU A 1010 28.91 -19.52 0.95
CA LEU A 1010 29.25 -19.43 -0.48
C LEU A 1010 29.18 -20.79 -1.16
N ALA A 1011 29.66 -21.84 -0.52
CA ALA A 1011 29.59 -23.21 -1.04
C ALA A 1011 28.14 -23.68 -1.22
N GLU A 1012 27.25 -23.32 -0.29
CA GLU A 1012 25.84 -23.64 -0.39
C GLU A 1012 25.10 -22.75 -1.36
N PHE A 1013 25.48 -21.47 -1.46
CA PHE A 1013 24.92 -20.53 -2.42
C PHE A 1013 25.25 -20.92 -3.87
N ASP A 1014 26.43 -21.43 -4.13
CA ASP A 1014 26.79 -21.93 -5.47
C ASP A 1014 25.90 -23.13 -5.86
N LYS A 1015 25.59 -24.03 -4.94
CA LYS A 1015 24.61 -25.12 -5.17
C LYS A 1015 23.19 -24.59 -5.34
N PHE A 1016 22.82 -23.55 -4.62
CA PHE A 1016 21.51 -22.92 -4.71
C PHE A 1016 21.29 -22.20 -6.05
N LEU A 1017 22.35 -21.78 -6.74
CA LEU A 1017 22.29 -21.16 -8.06
C LEU A 1017 22.15 -22.19 -9.20
N LEU A 1018 22.61 -23.43 -8.99
CA LEU A 1018 22.43 -24.56 -9.94
C LEU A 1018 21.00 -25.08 -9.94
#